data_ea36c31efab87f36bcbe62dd8a611e4f
#
_entry.id   ea36c31efab87f36bcbe62dd8a611e4f
#
_cell.length_a   1.000
_cell.length_b   1.000
_cell.length_c   1.000
_cell.angle_alpha   90.00
_cell.angle_beta   90.00
_cell.angle_gamma   90.00
#
_symmetry.space_group_name_H-M   'P 1'
#
loop_
_entity.id
_entity.type
_entity.pdbx_description
1 polymer ?
#
loop_
_entity_poly.entity_id
_entity_poly.type
_entity_poly.pdbx_seq_one_letter_code
_entity_poly.pdbx_strand_id
1 'polypeptide(L)'
;MAGKRDNAHNILVGTPTASAANAAAASFAALVEKLNYLSKSDIELVRKAYRFADESHLGQLRKNGQPYITHPITVATQCTEWKLDAQALMAALMHDVMEDCGVTKADLIEKFGSSVAELVDGLTKLDKLEFNTREENQSESFRKMLLAMARDVRVILIKLADRTHNMRTMSDMPREKWARISSETLEIYAPIAHRLGLNQTYRELQDLSFRHLKPWRYAVLSKAVAKARNRRRDLIQKVQSELESTFSKAGIEVHISGREKTLFSIYKKMDGKHLSFAQVTDIYGFRLIVPSVIDCYTALGILHQMYKPVPGRFKDHIAIGKVNGYQSLHTTLVGPSGVNVEFQMRTEAMNVVAESGVAAHWLYKDNVAAGMEAERLGTQWLQSLLDIQKETRDASEFWDHVKVDLFPDAVYVFTPKSQIMSLPRGATVVDFAYMIHSNIGDHLVAAKINNQQVPLRTELKNGDVVEVMTEPVSAPNPSWLGFVRTGRARSRIRHHLKTMAHSESMELGLKLLTQALRSEGIENMPDDPARYHGLWEKLLRFTGNKNRSDLLVDIGLGKRIASIVAKRMTGLLSELGEKPDPLLMTRERFMAHDRESQGAIMLDGTENASVIYARCCHPLPGDKIIGYLGRGEGLAVHTADCGVGLKLQQKDSERFIGVDWSDEPLRNFEATISVTVVNTKGVLARVAGTLANSEVDIIHVEMGQASAQDAAENTFIISVRDLNHLETVLRNLKRTPAVLNAERITHRVRGQSKSE
;
A
#
# COMPACT_ATOMS: atom_id res chain seq x y z
N MET A 1 8.55 -42.50 -5.65
CA MET A 1 9.84 -41.86 -6.02
C MET A 1 9.71 -40.37 -5.66
N ALA A 2 10.35 -39.99 -4.55
CA ALA A 2 10.30 -38.63 -4.05
C ALA A 2 11.22 -37.75 -4.89
N GLY A 3 10.63 -36.73 -5.55
CA GLY A 3 11.41 -35.71 -6.26
C GLY A 3 12.30 -34.93 -5.31
N LYS A 4 13.59 -34.92 -5.58
CA LYS A 4 14.57 -34.08 -4.88
C LYS A 4 14.16 -32.62 -5.04
N ARG A 5 13.86 -31.98 -3.91
CA ARG A 5 13.69 -30.53 -3.83
C ARG A 5 15.02 -29.87 -4.16
N ASP A 6 15.06 -29.06 -5.21
CA ASP A 6 16.19 -28.18 -5.50
C ASP A 6 16.18 -27.04 -4.46
N ASN A 7 16.90 -27.26 -3.37
CA ASN A 7 17.13 -26.23 -2.36
C ASN A 7 17.91 -25.06 -2.97
N ALA A 8 17.48 -23.84 -2.68
CA ALA A 8 18.06 -22.59 -3.16
C ALA A 8 19.49 -22.34 -2.65
N HIS A 9 19.99 -23.19 -1.75
CA HIS A 9 21.30 -23.06 -1.10
C HIS A 9 22.41 -23.71 -1.93
N ASN A 10 23.53 -23.01 -1.98
CA ASN A 10 24.74 -23.34 -2.72
C ASN A 10 25.59 -24.42 -2.07
N ILE A 11 25.03 -25.53 -1.61
CA ILE A 11 25.72 -26.54 -0.83
C ILE A 11 26.23 -27.66 -1.76
N LEU A 12 27.52 -27.96 -1.64
CA LEU A 12 28.17 -29.16 -2.15
C LEU A 12 28.55 -30.07 -0.99
N VAL A 13 28.46 -31.37 -1.16
CA VAL A 13 28.91 -32.32 -0.13
C VAL A 13 30.32 -32.76 -0.49
N GLY A 14 31.26 -32.63 0.47
CA GLY A 14 32.67 -33.02 0.29
C GLY A 14 33.51 -32.70 1.50
N THR A 15 34.74 -33.22 1.52
CA THR A 15 35.73 -32.90 2.57
C THR A 15 36.50 -31.65 2.19
N PRO A 16 36.51 -30.60 3.06
CA PRO A 16 37.30 -29.39 2.79
C PRO A 16 38.79 -29.71 2.77
N THR A 17 39.53 -28.98 1.94
CA THR A 17 41.00 -29.04 2.00
C THR A 17 41.49 -28.50 3.35
N ALA A 18 42.63 -28.99 3.84
CA ALA A 18 43.21 -28.49 5.10
C ALA A 18 43.46 -26.98 5.09
N SER A 19 43.79 -26.39 3.94
CA SER A 19 43.92 -24.94 3.74
C SER A 19 42.58 -24.22 3.94
N ALA A 20 41.46 -24.76 3.42
CA ALA A 20 40.13 -24.15 3.53
C ALA A 20 39.58 -24.24 4.96
N ALA A 21 39.84 -25.34 5.68
CA ALA A 21 39.47 -25.49 7.09
C ALA A 21 40.25 -24.47 7.97
N ASN A 22 41.54 -24.31 7.71
CA ASN A 22 42.37 -23.30 8.41
C ASN A 22 41.88 -21.85 8.12
N ALA A 23 41.42 -21.56 6.91
CA ALA A 23 40.86 -20.28 6.57
C ALA A 23 39.54 -19.98 7.31
N ALA A 24 38.67 -20.97 7.51
CA ALA A 24 37.46 -20.85 8.33
C ALA A 24 37.79 -20.53 9.79
N ALA A 25 38.73 -21.26 10.38
CA ALA A 25 39.21 -21.03 11.75
C ALA A 25 39.81 -19.63 11.92
N ALA A 26 40.64 -19.17 10.94
CA ALA A 26 41.20 -17.84 10.94
C ALA A 26 40.12 -16.73 10.82
N SER A 27 39.10 -16.97 10.03
CA SER A 27 37.95 -16.05 9.89
C SER A 27 37.16 -15.93 11.20
N PHE A 28 36.99 -17.05 11.93
CA PHE A 28 36.35 -17.02 13.24
C PHE A 28 37.23 -16.34 14.30
N ALA A 29 38.53 -16.53 14.27
CA ALA A 29 39.46 -15.81 15.15
C ALA A 29 39.34 -14.27 14.92
N ALA A 30 39.34 -13.85 13.68
CA ALA A 30 39.13 -12.43 13.32
C ALA A 30 37.75 -11.88 13.75
N LEU A 31 36.72 -12.72 13.73
CA LEU A 31 35.40 -12.36 14.31
C LEU A 31 35.55 -12.13 15.82
N VAL A 32 36.19 -13.04 16.55
CA VAL A 32 36.33 -12.92 17.99
C VAL A 32 37.09 -11.66 18.41
N GLU A 33 38.12 -11.26 17.66
CA GLU A 33 38.82 -9.96 17.89
C GLU A 33 37.90 -8.74 17.84
N LYS A 34 36.84 -8.80 17.04
CA LYS A 34 35.84 -7.71 16.93
C LYS A 34 34.82 -7.70 18.08
N LEU A 35 34.77 -8.75 18.92
CA LEU A 35 33.80 -8.89 20.03
C LEU A 35 34.24 -8.18 21.33
N ASN A 36 35.16 -7.23 21.26
CA ASN A 36 35.67 -6.47 22.40
C ASN A 36 34.61 -5.66 23.19
N TYR A 37 33.42 -5.48 22.64
CA TYR A 37 32.30 -4.81 23.28
C TYR A 37 31.38 -5.75 24.07
N LEU A 38 31.59 -7.06 24.01
CA LEU A 38 30.83 -8.05 24.73
C LEU A 38 31.55 -8.49 26.02
N SER A 39 30.78 -9.03 26.96
CA SER A 39 31.36 -9.65 28.17
C SER A 39 32.11 -10.96 27.83
N LYS A 40 33.04 -11.36 28.68
CA LYS A 40 33.75 -12.63 28.49
C LYS A 40 32.80 -13.83 28.45
N SER A 41 31.74 -13.83 29.27
CA SER A 41 30.69 -14.85 29.26
C SER A 41 29.94 -14.91 27.94
N ASP A 42 29.60 -13.75 27.36
CA ASP A 42 28.92 -13.68 26.10
C ASP A 42 29.78 -14.19 24.95
N ILE A 43 31.09 -13.87 24.96
CA ILE A 43 32.04 -14.36 23.96
C ILE A 43 32.10 -15.89 24.00
N GLU A 44 32.07 -16.50 25.20
CA GLU A 44 32.07 -17.98 25.32
C GLU A 44 30.77 -18.59 24.78
N LEU A 45 29.62 -17.93 24.96
CA LEU A 45 28.36 -18.36 24.34
C LEU A 45 28.43 -18.30 22.80
N VAL A 46 28.99 -17.23 22.25
CA VAL A 46 29.23 -17.11 20.80
C VAL A 46 30.15 -18.20 20.28
N ARG A 47 31.23 -18.54 21.03
CA ARG A 47 32.14 -19.67 20.72
C ARG A 47 31.40 -21.01 20.73
N LYS A 48 30.50 -21.23 21.71
CA LYS A 48 29.65 -22.42 21.77
C LYS A 48 28.75 -22.54 20.56
N ALA A 49 28.11 -21.44 20.15
CA ALA A 49 27.24 -21.39 18.96
C ALA A 49 28.03 -21.67 17.67
N TYR A 50 29.24 -21.11 17.53
CA TYR A 50 30.13 -21.41 16.40
C TYR A 50 30.45 -22.91 16.30
N ARG A 51 30.91 -23.55 17.43
CA ARG A 51 31.24 -25.00 17.43
C ARG A 51 30.02 -25.84 17.02
N PHE A 52 28.84 -25.49 17.53
CA PHE A 52 27.60 -26.18 17.18
C PHE A 52 27.24 -26.02 15.71
N ALA A 53 27.38 -24.82 15.16
CA ALA A 53 27.11 -24.57 13.74
C ALA A 53 28.13 -25.26 12.83
N ASP A 54 29.44 -25.26 13.21
CA ASP A 54 30.50 -25.90 12.45
C ASP A 54 30.32 -27.44 12.42
N GLU A 55 29.98 -28.05 13.57
CA GLU A 55 29.64 -29.47 13.67
C GLU A 55 28.40 -29.82 12.83
N SER A 56 27.37 -28.96 12.84
CA SER A 56 26.14 -29.19 12.11
C SER A 56 26.35 -29.11 10.58
N HIS A 57 27.21 -28.21 10.11
CA HIS A 57 27.56 -28.06 8.69
C HIS A 57 28.76 -28.91 8.24
N LEU A 58 29.19 -29.85 9.05
CA LEU A 58 30.35 -30.69 8.72
C LEU A 58 30.15 -31.43 7.39
N GLY A 59 31.12 -31.31 6.48
CA GLY A 59 31.04 -31.89 5.13
C GLY A 59 30.25 -31.13 4.11
N GLN A 60 29.69 -29.97 4.47
CA GLN A 60 29.03 -29.06 3.51
C GLN A 60 30.05 -28.05 2.99
N LEU A 61 30.04 -27.86 1.67
CA LEU A 61 30.89 -26.90 0.97
C LEU A 61 30.04 -25.90 0.19
N ARG A 62 30.54 -24.68 0.08
CA ARG A 62 30.01 -23.67 -0.87
C ARG A 62 30.44 -24.02 -2.31
N LYS A 63 29.80 -23.41 -3.31
CA LYS A 63 30.16 -23.63 -4.72
C LYS A 63 31.59 -23.22 -5.08
N ASN A 64 32.18 -22.32 -4.32
CA ASN A 64 33.61 -21.96 -4.48
C ASN A 64 34.56 -22.93 -3.77
N GLY A 65 34.06 -24.04 -3.20
CA GLY A 65 34.85 -25.07 -2.50
C GLY A 65 35.23 -24.73 -1.06
N GLN A 66 34.81 -23.62 -0.50
CA GLN A 66 35.06 -23.27 0.91
C GLN A 66 34.07 -24.01 1.82
N PRO A 67 34.45 -24.33 3.10
CA PRO A 67 33.51 -24.84 4.10
C PRO A 67 32.31 -23.95 4.26
N TYR A 68 31.10 -24.52 4.37
CA TYR A 68 29.86 -23.73 4.43
C TYR A 68 29.85 -22.77 5.61
N ILE A 69 30.45 -23.13 6.74
CA ILE A 69 30.54 -22.33 7.97
C ILE A 69 31.14 -20.91 7.73
N THR A 70 31.94 -20.72 6.65
CA THR A 70 32.49 -19.41 6.31
C THR A 70 31.41 -18.37 6.01
N HIS A 71 30.22 -18.81 5.54
CA HIS A 71 29.09 -17.94 5.32
C HIS A 71 28.50 -17.41 6.63
N PRO A 72 28.04 -18.23 7.57
CA PRO A 72 27.59 -17.76 8.88
C PRO A 72 28.59 -16.89 9.64
N ILE A 73 29.90 -17.23 9.58
CA ILE A 73 30.94 -16.37 10.16
C ILE A 73 30.93 -14.97 9.54
N THR A 74 30.81 -14.87 8.22
CA THR A 74 30.80 -13.56 7.54
C THR A 74 29.55 -12.77 7.86
N VAL A 75 28.39 -13.44 7.94
CA VAL A 75 27.11 -12.82 8.37
C VAL A 75 27.24 -12.29 9.80
N ALA A 76 27.74 -13.10 10.73
CA ALA A 76 28.00 -12.69 12.11
C ALA A 76 29.02 -11.52 12.18
N THR A 77 30.06 -11.56 11.34
CA THR A 77 31.05 -10.47 11.26
C THR A 77 30.41 -9.15 10.84
N GLN A 78 29.47 -9.16 9.90
CA GLN A 78 28.73 -7.97 9.53
C GLN A 78 27.83 -7.49 10.68
N CYS A 79 27.21 -8.41 11.43
CA CYS A 79 26.43 -8.07 12.63
C CYS A 79 27.29 -7.39 13.72
N THR A 80 28.61 -7.70 13.82
CA THR A 80 29.50 -7.00 14.75
C THR A 80 29.75 -5.53 14.37
N GLU A 81 29.66 -5.18 13.11
CA GLU A 81 29.76 -3.79 12.65
C GLU A 81 28.61 -2.93 13.23
N TRP A 82 27.47 -3.56 13.52
CA TRP A 82 26.33 -2.96 14.20
C TRP A 82 26.34 -3.16 15.73
N LYS A 83 27.39 -3.78 16.28
CA LYS A 83 27.55 -4.14 17.70
C LYS A 83 26.33 -4.89 18.27
N LEU A 84 25.73 -5.79 17.50
CA LEU A 84 24.58 -6.57 17.96
C LEU A 84 24.97 -7.43 19.18
N ASP A 85 23.97 -7.76 20.00
CA ASP A 85 24.15 -8.54 21.21
C ASP A 85 24.55 -10.00 20.93
N ALA A 86 24.98 -10.72 21.98
CA ALA A 86 25.44 -12.11 21.87
C ALA A 86 24.34 -13.03 21.29
N GLN A 87 23.07 -12.80 21.62
CA GLN A 87 21.96 -13.62 21.12
C GLN A 87 21.80 -13.49 19.61
N ALA A 88 21.88 -12.25 19.08
CA ALA A 88 21.84 -12.01 17.65
C ALA A 88 23.05 -12.62 16.91
N LEU A 89 24.25 -12.54 17.50
CA LEU A 89 25.46 -13.16 16.92
C LEU A 89 25.37 -14.69 16.93
N MET A 90 24.87 -15.30 18.00
CA MET A 90 24.60 -16.73 18.05
C MET A 90 23.59 -17.14 16.99
N ALA A 91 22.48 -16.38 16.85
CA ALA A 91 21.48 -16.62 15.82
C ALA A 91 22.06 -16.44 14.40
N ALA A 92 22.94 -15.45 14.17
CA ALA A 92 23.62 -15.25 12.90
C ALA A 92 24.55 -16.41 12.53
N LEU A 93 25.26 -16.99 13.52
CA LEU A 93 26.11 -18.17 13.31
C LEU A 93 25.29 -19.44 13.00
N MET A 94 24.07 -19.52 13.51
CA MET A 94 23.21 -20.71 13.42
C MET A 94 22.00 -20.51 12.47
N HIS A 95 21.96 -19.45 11.65
CA HIS A 95 20.75 -19.08 10.93
C HIS A 95 20.25 -20.15 9.94
N ASP A 96 21.17 -20.94 9.36
CA ASP A 96 20.88 -22.00 8.38
C ASP A 96 20.79 -23.42 8.98
N VAL A 97 21.12 -23.62 10.27
CA VAL A 97 21.19 -24.99 10.82
C VAL A 97 19.85 -25.71 10.87
N MET A 98 18.75 -24.98 11.04
CA MET A 98 17.40 -25.57 11.01
C MET A 98 16.95 -25.94 9.60
N GLU A 99 17.44 -25.25 8.59
CA GLU A 99 17.06 -25.47 7.20
C GLU A 99 17.91 -26.54 6.54
N ASP A 100 19.24 -26.44 6.69
CA ASP A 100 20.20 -27.23 5.95
C ASP A 100 20.70 -28.47 6.71
N CYS A 101 20.60 -28.50 8.06
CA CYS A 101 21.16 -29.55 8.88
C CYS A 101 20.10 -30.34 9.65
N GLY A 102 18.82 -30.04 9.52
CA GLY A 102 17.74 -30.77 10.19
C GLY A 102 17.66 -30.57 11.71
N VAL A 103 18.35 -29.56 12.27
CA VAL A 103 18.26 -29.19 13.69
C VAL A 103 16.85 -28.66 13.97
N THR A 104 16.26 -29.12 15.09
CA THR A 104 14.90 -28.68 15.46
C THR A 104 14.95 -27.45 16.38
N LYS A 105 13.82 -26.72 16.43
CA LYS A 105 13.67 -25.59 17.37
C LYS A 105 13.85 -26.05 18.83
N ALA A 106 13.40 -27.25 19.17
CA ALA A 106 13.52 -27.81 20.50
C ALA A 106 15.01 -28.01 20.92
N ASP A 107 15.84 -28.50 19.98
CA ASP A 107 17.28 -28.66 20.20
C ASP A 107 17.97 -27.32 20.48
N LEU A 108 17.53 -26.25 19.76
CA LEU A 108 18.08 -24.91 19.99
C LEU A 108 17.61 -24.31 21.32
N ILE A 109 16.36 -24.55 21.73
CA ILE A 109 15.85 -24.09 23.03
C ILE A 109 16.67 -24.77 24.17
N GLU A 110 16.91 -26.07 24.09
CA GLU A 110 17.67 -26.82 25.11
C GLU A 110 19.12 -26.32 25.24
N LYS A 111 19.79 -26.04 24.09
CA LYS A 111 21.23 -25.72 24.09
C LYS A 111 21.53 -24.21 24.25
N PHE A 112 20.66 -23.33 23.75
CA PHE A 112 20.89 -21.88 23.62
C PHE A 112 19.76 -21.00 24.17
N GLY A 113 18.67 -21.60 24.64
CA GLY A 113 17.51 -20.89 25.18
C GLY A 113 16.48 -20.40 24.13
N SER A 114 15.29 -20.02 24.63
CA SER A 114 14.15 -19.69 23.79
C SER A 114 14.39 -18.48 22.90
N SER A 115 15.08 -17.45 23.41
CA SER A 115 15.31 -16.20 22.66
C SER A 115 16.14 -16.43 21.38
N VAL A 116 17.23 -17.20 21.47
CA VAL A 116 18.07 -17.53 20.30
C VAL A 116 17.31 -18.44 19.33
N ALA A 117 16.58 -19.44 19.86
CA ALA A 117 15.79 -20.36 19.05
C ALA A 117 14.66 -19.63 18.29
N GLU A 118 14.03 -18.59 18.87
CA GLU A 118 13.03 -17.77 18.20
C GLU A 118 13.60 -16.91 17.07
N LEU A 119 14.80 -16.35 17.27
CA LEU A 119 15.51 -15.63 16.23
C LEU A 119 15.82 -16.53 15.02
N VAL A 120 16.38 -17.74 15.27
CA VAL A 120 16.71 -18.69 14.20
C VAL A 120 15.44 -19.21 13.51
N ASP A 121 14.38 -19.55 14.26
CA ASP A 121 13.09 -19.96 13.71
C ASP A 121 12.47 -18.85 12.83
N GLY A 122 12.60 -17.59 13.25
CA GLY A 122 12.21 -16.42 12.46
C GLY A 122 12.95 -16.34 11.12
N LEU A 123 14.27 -16.54 11.13
CA LEU A 123 15.12 -16.54 9.93
C LEU A 123 14.75 -17.69 8.98
N THR A 124 14.64 -18.91 9.49
CA THR A 124 14.28 -20.13 8.72
C THR A 124 12.89 -20.00 8.06
N LYS A 125 11.91 -19.38 8.75
CA LYS A 125 10.58 -19.14 8.17
C LYS A 125 10.63 -18.19 6.99
N LEU A 126 11.60 -17.27 6.97
CA LEU A 126 11.83 -16.34 5.86
C LEU A 126 12.39 -17.05 4.62
N ASP A 127 13.27 -18.04 4.80
CA ASP A 127 13.92 -18.77 3.70
C ASP A 127 13.00 -19.77 3.02
N LYS A 128 12.04 -20.35 3.75
CA LYS A 128 11.03 -21.26 3.20
C LYS A 128 9.97 -20.58 2.31
N LEU A 129 10.02 -19.26 2.19
CA LEU A 129 9.12 -18.49 1.34
C LEU A 129 9.65 -18.50 -0.11
N GLU A 130 9.22 -19.48 -0.91
CA GLU A 130 9.49 -19.50 -2.35
C GLU A 130 8.67 -18.41 -3.06
N PHE A 131 9.35 -17.47 -3.68
CA PHE A 131 8.75 -16.48 -4.57
C PHE A 131 8.46 -17.14 -5.93
N ASN A 132 7.40 -17.95 -5.96
CA ASN A 132 6.90 -18.53 -7.20
C ASN A 132 6.12 -17.48 -8.02
N THR A 133 6.16 -17.60 -9.34
CA THR A 133 5.80 -16.67 -10.41
C THR A 133 4.33 -16.17 -10.47
N ARG A 134 3.49 -16.40 -9.47
CA ARG A 134 2.14 -15.81 -9.37
C ARG A 134 2.15 -14.70 -8.32
N GLU A 135 1.70 -13.51 -8.70
CA GLU A 135 1.65 -12.30 -7.86
C GLU A 135 1.00 -12.54 -6.47
N GLU A 136 -0.02 -13.37 -6.38
CA GLU A 136 -0.68 -13.72 -5.12
C GLU A 136 0.22 -14.50 -4.16
N ASN A 137 1.01 -15.46 -4.67
CA ASN A 137 1.94 -16.24 -3.85
C ASN A 137 3.13 -15.39 -3.37
N GLN A 138 3.57 -14.41 -4.17
CA GLN A 138 4.62 -13.47 -3.77
C GLN A 138 4.13 -12.57 -2.63
N SER A 139 2.91 -12.05 -2.72
CA SER A 139 2.31 -11.19 -1.70
C SER A 139 2.14 -11.89 -0.35
N GLU A 140 1.69 -13.16 -0.34
CA GLU A 140 1.54 -13.95 0.89
C GLU A 140 2.89 -14.31 1.52
N SER A 141 3.88 -14.66 0.70
CA SER A 141 5.24 -14.92 1.17
C SER A 141 5.87 -13.68 1.78
N PHE A 142 5.70 -12.54 1.14
CA PHE A 142 6.19 -11.27 1.62
C PHE A 142 5.49 -10.83 2.92
N ARG A 143 4.19 -11.04 3.02
CA ARG A 143 3.42 -10.80 4.23
C ARG A 143 3.95 -11.59 5.41
N LYS A 144 4.17 -12.90 5.24
CA LYS A 144 4.78 -13.77 6.29
C LYS A 144 6.17 -13.30 6.70
N MET A 145 6.97 -12.88 5.72
CA MET A 145 8.30 -12.32 5.95
C MET A 145 8.24 -11.08 6.84
N LEU A 146 7.45 -10.08 6.47
CA LEU A 146 7.33 -8.84 7.25
C LEU A 146 6.80 -9.09 8.67
N LEU A 147 5.89 -10.04 8.84
CA LEU A 147 5.34 -10.38 10.14
C LEU A 147 6.35 -11.08 11.07
N ALA A 148 7.21 -11.94 10.52
CA ALA A 148 8.32 -12.50 11.29
C ALA A 148 9.30 -11.41 11.73
N MET A 149 9.59 -10.44 10.84
CA MET A 149 10.46 -9.30 11.11
C MET A 149 9.88 -8.33 12.14
N ALA A 150 8.56 -8.13 12.15
CA ALA A 150 7.90 -7.19 13.05
C ALA A 150 7.90 -7.63 14.53
N ARG A 151 8.22 -8.90 14.81
CA ARG A 151 8.32 -9.42 16.18
C ARG A 151 9.64 -9.06 16.84
N ASP A 152 10.75 -9.12 16.11
CA ASP A 152 12.07 -8.77 16.60
C ASP A 152 12.92 -8.20 15.44
N VAL A 153 13.37 -6.95 15.60
CA VAL A 153 14.15 -6.24 14.60
C VAL A 153 15.50 -6.91 14.30
N ARG A 154 16.04 -7.70 15.24
CA ARG A 154 17.30 -8.44 15.02
C ARG A 154 17.19 -9.47 13.90
N VAL A 155 16.02 -10.09 13.71
CA VAL A 155 15.76 -11.02 12.60
C VAL A 155 15.99 -10.34 11.26
N ILE A 156 15.50 -9.11 11.08
CA ILE A 156 15.66 -8.35 9.83
C ILE A 156 17.13 -7.92 9.62
N LEU A 157 17.81 -7.53 10.69
CA LEU A 157 19.24 -7.13 10.63
C LEU A 157 20.10 -8.30 10.17
N ILE A 158 19.94 -9.48 10.79
CA ILE A 158 20.66 -10.70 10.42
C ILE A 158 20.34 -11.07 8.95
N LYS A 159 19.07 -11.00 8.55
CA LYS A 159 18.67 -11.32 7.17
C LYS A 159 19.22 -10.35 6.13
N LEU A 160 19.36 -9.06 6.47
CA LEU A 160 20.03 -8.09 5.61
C LEU A 160 21.53 -8.35 5.50
N ALA A 161 22.19 -8.79 6.60
CA ALA A 161 23.58 -9.21 6.57
C ALA A 161 23.78 -10.46 5.70
N ASP A 162 22.92 -11.47 5.84
CA ASP A 162 22.89 -12.65 4.98
C ASP A 162 22.70 -12.29 3.50
N ARG A 163 21.67 -11.51 3.18
CA ARG A 163 21.41 -11.06 1.81
C ARG A 163 22.59 -10.28 1.22
N THR A 164 23.24 -9.43 2.00
CA THR A 164 24.42 -8.66 1.56
C THR A 164 25.57 -9.59 1.22
N HIS A 165 25.86 -10.59 2.07
CA HIS A 165 26.89 -11.58 1.79
C HIS A 165 26.56 -12.41 0.55
N ASN A 166 25.32 -12.86 0.41
CA ASN A 166 24.85 -13.60 -0.77
C ASN A 166 25.00 -12.77 -2.07
N MET A 167 24.73 -11.49 -2.01
CA MET A 167 24.94 -10.58 -3.15
C MET A 167 26.43 -10.36 -3.47
N ARG A 168 27.31 -10.30 -2.47
CA ARG A 168 28.77 -10.20 -2.67
C ARG A 168 29.35 -11.44 -3.37
N THR A 169 28.76 -12.63 -3.09
CA THR A 169 29.18 -13.92 -3.65
C THR A 169 28.32 -14.38 -4.85
N MET A 170 27.49 -13.50 -5.40
CA MET A 170 26.56 -13.81 -6.49
C MET A 170 27.27 -14.34 -7.76
N SER A 171 28.53 -13.93 -7.99
CA SER A 171 29.34 -14.40 -9.13
C SER A 171 29.53 -15.92 -9.13
N ASP A 172 29.49 -16.58 -7.97
CA ASP A 172 29.64 -18.02 -7.82
C ASP A 172 28.35 -18.79 -8.18
N MET A 173 27.24 -18.05 -8.41
CA MET A 173 25.94 -18.60 -8.79
C MET A 173 25.74 -18.71 -10.31
N PRO A 174 24.91 -19.65 -10.78
CA PRO A 174 24.48 -19.70 -12.18
C PRO A 174 23.83 -18.38 -12.61
N ARG A 175 24.19 -17.91 -13.81
CA ARG A 175 23.71 -16.62 -14.34
C ARG A 175 22.18 -16.51 -14.42
N GLU A 176 21.48 -17.63 -14.60
CA GLU A 176 20.02 -17.71 -14.66
C GLU A 176 19.34 -17.20 -13.37
N LYS A 177 20.01 -17.40 -12.22
CA LYS A 177 19.51 -16.95 -10.91
C LYS A 177 19.78 -15.46 -10.63
N TRP A 178 20.73 -14.84 -11.35
CA TRP A 178 21.18 -13.46 -11.07
C TRP A 178 20.06 -12.44 -11.20
N ALA A 179 19.27 -12.50 -12.27
CA ALA A 179 18.21 -11.54 -12.52
C ALA A 179 17.14 -11.59 -11.42
N ARG A 180 16.67 -12.81 -11.07
CA ARG A 180 15.64 -13.00 -10.04
C ARG A 180 16.10 -12.49 -8.67
N ILE A 181 17.26 -12.96 -8.20
CA ILE A 181 17.78 -12.60 -6.85
C ILE A 181 18.10 -11.12 -6.77
N SER A 182 18.64 -10.51 -7.83
CA SER A 182 18.97 -9.08 -7.86
C SER A 182 17.73 -8.19 -7.93
N SER A 183 16.67 -8.58 -8.67
CA SER A 183 15.38 -7.86 -8.68
C SER A 183 14.72 -7.92 -7.31
N GLU A 184 14.64 -9.10 -6.71
CA GLU A 184 14.13 -9.28 -5.36
C GLU A 184 14.88 -8.42 -4.34
N THR A 185 16.21 -8.36 -4.45
CA THR A 185 17.04 -7.54 -3.56
C THR A 185 16.75 -6.04 -3.75
N LEU A 186 16.58 -5.56 -4.99
CA LEU A 186 16.27 -4.15 -5.26
C LEU A 186 14.85 -3.76 -4.86
N GLU A 187 13.89 -4.66 -5.02
CA GLU A 187 12.47 -4.37 -4.80
C GLU A 187 12.05 -4.55 -3.34
N ILE A 188 12.75 -5.41 -2.59
CA ILE A 188 12.37 -5.79 -1.22
C ILE A 188 13.44 -5.39 -0.21
N TYR A 189 14.62 -6.00 -0.27
CA TYR A 189 15.64 -5.88 0.79
C TYR A 189 16.29 -4.49 0.85
N ALA A 190 16.59 -3.88 -0.30
CA ALA A 190 17.16 -2.56 -0.34
C ALA A 190 16.20 -1.48 0.19
N PRO A 191 14.90 -1.42 -0.18
CA PRO A 191 13.93 -0.52 0.45
C PRO A 191 13.78 -0.72 1.96
N ILE A 192 13.78 -1.97 2.44
CA ILE A 192 13.74 -2.27 3.87
C ILE A 192 14.99 -1.70 4.58
N ALA A 193 16.19 -1.95 4.06
CA ALA A 193 17.42 -1.39 4.61
C ALA A 193 17.37 0.14 4.65
N HIS A 194 16.84 0.78 3.61
CA HIS A 194 16.65 2.22 3.57
C HIS A 194 15.64 2.72 4.61
N ARG A 195 14.53 2.02 4.78
CA ARG A 195 13.48 2.37 5.76
C ARG A 195 14.00 2.27 7.20
N LEU A 196 14.84 1.27 7.47
CA LEU A 196 15.52 1.10 8.76
C LEU A 196 16.72 2.05 8.94
N GLY A 197 17.03 2.89 7.96
CA GLY A 197 18.14 3.84 8.02
C GLY A 197 19.53 3.23 7.78
N LEU A 198 19.64 1.94 7.42
CA LEU A 198 20.90 1.23 7.13
C LEU A 198 21.44 1.66 5.76
N ASN A 199 21.85 2.93 5.65
CA ASN A 199 22.15 3.53 4.37
C ASN A 199 23.41 2.96 3.69
N GLN A 200 24.37 2.42 4.42
CA GLN A 200 25.52 1.74 3.86
C GLN A 200 25.08 0.44 3.18
N THR A 201 24.36 -0.43 3.90
CA THR A 201 23.80 -1.69 3.38
C THR A 201 22.87 -1.43 2.19
N TYR A 202 21.99 -0.43 2.28
CA TYR A 202 21.11 -0.02 1.20
C TYR A 202 21.87 0.30 -0.10
N ARG A 203 22.91 1.13 -0.02
CA ARG A 203 23.72 1.53 -1.17
C ARG A 203 24.47 0.34 -1.75
N GLU A 204 25.02 -0.50 -0.90
CA GLU A 204 25.76 -1.70 -1.31
C GLU A 204 24.84 -2.70 -2.02
N LEU A 205 23.67 -3.02 -1.44
CA LEU A 205 22.68 -3.91 -2.05
C LEU A 205 22.24 -3.39 -3.43
N GLN A 206 22.03 -2.08 -3.56
CA GLN A 206 21.67 -1.48 -4.85
C GLN A 206 22.78 -1.62 -5.89
N ASP A 207 24.03 -1.36 -5.51
CA ASP A 207 25.16 -1.37 -6.44
C ASP A 207 25.51 -2.79 -6.88
N LEU A 208 25.47 -3.77 -5.94
CA LEU A 208 25.65 -5.19 -6.25
C LEU A 208 24.52 -5.71 -7.16
N SER A 209 23.27 -5.35 -6.87
CA SER A 209 22.14 -5.75 -7.71
C SER A 209 22.25 -5.15 -9.11
N PHE A 210 22.61 -3.88 -9.24
CA PHE A 210 22.83 -3.22 -10.53
C PHE A 210 23.92 -3.90 -11.35
N ARG A 211 25.01 -4.30 -10.69
CA ARG A 211 26.13 -5.02 -11.34
C ARG A 211 25.66 -6.31 -12.01
N HIS A 212 24.75 -7.05 -11.39
CA HIS A 212 24.26 -8.34 -11.90
C HIS A 212 23.05 -8.22 -12.83
N LEU A 213 22.17 -7.21 -12.62
CA LEU A 213 21.03 -6.98 -13.50
C LEU A 213 21.40 -6.35 -14.84
N LYS A 214 22.34 -5.39 -14.84
CA LYS A 214 22.74 -4.64 -16.03
C LYS A 214 24.26 -4.57 -16.15
N PRO A 215 24.95 -5.71 -16.29
CA PRO A 215 26.41 -5.80 -16.19
C PRO A 215 27.14 -4.93 -17.22
N TRP A 216 26.61 -4.83 -18.43
CA TRP A 216 27.19 -3.97 -19.46
C TRP A 216 27.10 -2.48 -19.08
N ARG A 217 25.91 -2.03 -18.62
CA ARG A 217 25.73 -0.64 -18.16
C ARG A 217 26.64 -0.32 -16.97
N TYR A 218 26.74 -1.25 -16.03
CA TYR A 218 27.63 -1.13 -14.88
C TYR A 218 29.08 -0.95 -15.31
N ALA A 219 29.59 -1.80 -16.22
CA ALA A 219 30.96 -1.73 -16.71
C ALA A 219 31.27 -0.42 -17.44
N VAL A 220 30.35 0.07 -18.28
CA VAL A 220 30.51 1.36 -18.99
C VAL A 220 30.57 2.52 -18.01
N LEU A 221 29.60 2.57 -17.04
CA LEU A 221 29.58 3.62 -16.03
C LEU A 221 30.80 3.58 -15.11
N SER A 222 31.23 2.39 -14.68
CA SER A 222 32.42 2.23 -13.86
C SER A 222 33.67 2.82 -14.53
N LYS A 223 33.88 2.53 -15.82
CA LYS A 223 34.98 3.12 -16.61
C LYS A 223 34.84 4.64 -16.74
N ALA A 224 33.61 5.15 -16.98
CA ALA A 224 33.37 6.58 -17.14
C ALA A 224 33.64 7.33 -15.82
N VAL A 225 33.18 6.79 -14.67
CA VAL A 225 33.41 7.37 -13.34
C VAL A 225 34.89 7.34 -12.98
N ALA A 226 35.60 6.21 -13.22
CA ALA A 226 37.04 6.10 -12.98
C ALA A 226 37.83 7.15 -13.78
N LYS A 227 37.49 7.34 -15.06
CA LYS A 227 38.12 8.39 -15.92
C LYS A 227 37.81 9.80 -15.39
N ALA A 228 36.56 10.05 -14.95
CA ALA A 228 36.19 11.34 -14.37
C ALA A 228 36.90 11.60 -13.03
N ARG A 229 37.08 10.57 -12.18
CA ARG A 229 37.81 10.64 -10.91
C ARG A 229 39.25 11.09 -11.14
N ASN A 230 39.97 10.44 -12.07
CA ASN A 230 41.35 10.76 -12.35
C ASN A 230 41.53 12.22 -12.85
N ARG A 231 40.59 12.70 -13.67
CA ARG A 231 40.61 14.08 -14.16
C ARG A 231 40.29 15.14 -13.09
N ARG A 232 39.56 14.78 -12.05
CA ARG A 232 39.09 15.70 -11.00
C ARG A 232 39.83 15.56 -9.68
N ARG A 233 40.84 14.69 -9.61
CA ARG A 233 41.59 14.42 -8.38
C ARG A 233 42.18 15.70 -7.79
N ASP A 234 42.83 16.49 -8.61
CA ASP A 234 43.48 17.75 -8.20
C ASP A 234 42.44 18.77 -7.74
N LEU A 235 41.28 18.83 -8.40
CA LEU A 235 40.16 19.69 -8.00
C LEU A 235 39.61 19.31 -6.63
N ILE A 236 39.40 18.01 -6.38
CA ILE A 236 38.90 17.50 -5.09
C ILE A 236 39.90 17.83 -3.98
N GLN A 237 41.19 17.59 -4.20
CA GLN A 237 42.23 17.93 -3.23
C GLN A 237 42.30 19.45 -2.97
N LYS A 238 42.20 20.27 -4.01
CA LYS A 238 42.15 21.72 -3.88
C LYS A 238 40.98 22.19 -3.02
N VAL A 239 39.76 21.70 -3.31
CA VAL A 239 38.58 22.04 -2.53
C VAL A 239 38.74 21.60 -1.07
N GLN A 240 39.28 20.40 -0.83
CA GLN A 240 39.49 19.90 0.53
C GLN A 240 40.49 20.78 1.29
N SER A 241 41.61 21.15 0.70
CA SER A 241 42.62 22.05 1.33
C SER A 241 42.06 23.45 1.60
N GLU A 242 41.27 23.99 0.68
CA GLU A 242 40.60 25.29 0.87
C GLU A 242 39.61 25.23 2.03
N LEU A 243 38.81 24.14 2.15
CA LEU A 243 37.89 23.93 3.25
C LEU A 243 38.64 23.84 4.59
N GLU A 244 39.65 22.96 4.69
CA GLU A 244 40.43 22.76 5.91
C GLU A 244 41.05 24.08 6.39
N SER A 245 41.65 24.87 5.47
CA SER A 245 42.21 26.19 5.79
C SER A 245 41.15 27.17 6.26
N THR A 246 39.98 27.22 5.63
CA THR A 246 38.92 28.19 5.97
C THR A 246 38.27 27.89 7.30
N PHE A 247 37.97 26.62 7.56
CA PHE A 247 37.39 26.20 8.85
C PHE A 247 38.36 26.35 10.01
N SER A 248 39.64 26.05 9.79
CA SER A 248 40.68 26.31 10.78
C SER A 248 40.82 27.79 11.13
N LYS A 249 40.77 28.70 10.14
CA LYS A 249 40.76 30.16 10.38
C LYS A 249 39.52 30.66 11.12
N ALA A 250 38.38 29.99 10.88
CA ALA A 250 37.12 30.30 11.59
C ALA A 250 37.05 29.71 13.01
N GLY A 251 38.04 28.92 13.41
CA GLY A 251 38.08 28.29 14.76
C GLY A 251 37.05 27.16 14.94
N ILE A 252 36.56 26.57 13.85
CA ILE A 252 35.59 25.48 13.90
C ILE A 252 36.30 24.16 13.68
N GLU A 253 36.15 23.25 14.63
CA GLU A 253 36.59 21.87 14.48
C GLU A 253 35.67 21.15 13.48
N VAL A 254 36.26 20.61 12.41
CA VAL A 254 35.53 19.90 11.36
C VAL A 254 36.30 18.72 10.83
N HIS A 255 35.66 17.57 10.75
CA HIS A 255 36.19 16.42 10.00
C HIS A 255 35.59 16.41 8.60
N ILE A 256 36.44 16.57 7.58
CA ILE A 256 36.04 16.66 6.17
C ILE A 256 36.35 15.34 5.46
N SER A 257 35.35 14.71 4.87
CA SER A 257 35.50 13.50 4.08
C SER A 257 34.87 13.64 2.69
N GLY A 258 35.62 13.25 1.66
CA GLY A 258 35.11 13.17 0.29
C GLY A 258 34.16 11.98 0.15
N ARG A 259 33.08 12.17 -0.61
CA ARG A 259 32.08 11.13 -0.90
C ARG A 259 31.81 11.06 -2.41
N GLU A 260 31.87 9.85 -2.95
CA GLU A 260 31.46 9.56 -4.32
C GLU A 260 30.07 8.88 -4.32
N LYS A 261 29.20 9.26 -5.27
CA LYS A 261 27.90 8.59 -5.44
C LYS A 261 28.08 7.20 -6.03
N THR A 262 27.25 6.23 -5.60
CA THR A 262 27.25 4.88 -6.14
C THR A 262 26.86 4.87 -7.61
N LEU A 263 27.34 3.87 -8.36
CA LEU A 263 27.05 3.73 -9.79
C LEU A 263 25.56 3.59 -10.07
N PHE A 264 24.83 2.87 -9.20
CA PHE A 264 23.38 2.76 -9.28
C PHE A 264 22.68 4.12 -9.13
N SER A 265 23.11 4.96 -8.17
CA SER A 265 22.53 6.29 -7.97
C SER A 265 22.73 7.19 -9.19
N ILE A 266 23.90 7.11 -9.83
CA ILE A 266 24.21 7.83 -11.08
C ILE A 266 23.32 7.29 -12.20
N TYR A 267 23.23 5.96 -12.36
CA TYR A 267 22.38 5.31 -13.37
C TYR A 267 20.91 5.71 -13.22
N LYS A 268 20.36 5.61 -12.02
CA LYS A 268 18.96 5.98 -11.71
C LYS A 268 18.66 7.45 -12.06
N LYS A 269 19.63 8.35 -11.84
CA LYS A 269 19.49 9.76 -12.18
C LYS A 269 19.52 10.00 -13.70
N MET A 270 20.39 9.28 -14.42
CA MET A 270 20.46 9.33 -15.88
C MET A 270 19.16 8.80 -16.50
N ASP A 271 18.69 7.64 -16.05
CA ASP A 271 17.49 6.95 -16.55
C ASP A 271 16.22 7.77 -16.28
N GLY A 272 15.99 8.19 -15.03
CA GLY A 272 14.78 8.91 -14.61
C GLY A 272 14.67 10.36 -15.09
N LYS A 273 15.77 10.98 -15.56
CA LYS A 273 15.80 12.35 -16.08
C LYS A 273 16.27 12.42 -17.54
N HIS A 274 16.46 11.29 -18.19
CA HIS A 274 16.99 11.16 -19.56
C HIS A 274 18.29 11.94 -19.79
N LEU A 275 19.21 11.90 -18.80
CA LEU A 275 20.48 12.63 -18.85
C LEU A 275 21.63 11.75 -19.39
N SER A 276 22.52 12.34 -20.14
CA SER A 276 23.84 11.75 -20.44
C SER A 276 24.74 11.80 -19.20
N PHE A 277 25.76 10.94 -19.13
CA PHE A 277 26.73 10.96 -18.02
C PHE A 277 27.41 12.35 -17.83
N ALA A 278 27.70 13.05 -18.92
CA ALA A 278 28.29 14.39 -18.87
C ALA A 278 27.41 15.44 -18.18
N GLN A 279 26.09 15.25 -18.22
CA GLN A 279 25.11 16.15 -17.61
C GLN A 279 24.88 15.85 -16.11
N VAL A 280 25.39 14.73 -15.59
CA VAL A 280 25.37 14.44 -14.16
C VAL A 280 26.51 15.16 -13.47
N THR A 281 26.22 16.34 -12.94
CA THR A 281 27.27 17.26 -12.40
C THR A 281 27.64 16.98 -10.95
N ASP A 282 26.76 16.30 -10.17
CA ASP A 282 26.87 16.07 -8.73
C ASP A 282 27.34 14.63 -8.38
N ILE A 283 28.43 14.19 -9.03
CA ILE A 283 29.03 12.86 -8.81
C ILE A 283 29.81 12.84 -7.49
N TYR A 284 30.42 13.96 -7.12
CA TYR A 284 31.24 14.11 -5.93
C TYR A 284 30.59 15.05 -4.94
N GLY A 285 30.80 14.78 -3.67
CA GLY A 285 30.37 15.63 -2.58
C GLY A 285 31.32 15.55 -1.40
N PHE A 286 31.16 16.46 -0.45
CA PHE A 286 31.89 16.46 0.80
C PHE A 286 30.94 16.31 1.97
N ARG A 287 31.39 15.56 2.95
CA ARG A 287 30.73 15.43 4.25
C ARG A 287 31.57 16.18 5.27
N LEU A 288 30.91 17.05 6.01
CA LEU A 288 31.48 17.79 7.10
C LEU A 288 30.83 17.31 8.40
N ILE A 289 31.64 16.79 9.30
CA ILE A 289 31.21 16.39 10.63
C ILE A 289 31.71 17.43 11.61
N VAL A 290 30.78 18.00 12.38
CA VAL A 290 31.04 19.10 13.32
C VAL A 290 30.53 18.75 14.72
N PRO A 291 31.02 19.41 15.79
CA PRO A 291 30.68 19.06 17.17
C PRO A 291 29.20 19.26 17.54
N SER A 292 28.58 20.35 17.07
CA SER A 292 27.22 20.72 17.50
C SER A 292 26.28 21.04 16.34
N VAL A 293 24.97 21.06 16.62
CA VAL A 293 23.95 21.49 15.66
C VAL A 293 24.15 22.92 15.19
N ILE A 294 24.55 23.83 16.10
CA ILE A 294 24.83 25.21 15.78
C ILE A 294 26.00 25.31 14.80
N ASP A 295 27.02 24.48 15.00
CA ASP A 295 28.18 24.43 14.09
C ASP A 295 27.79 23.94 12.69
N CYS A 296 26.74 23.09 12.55
CA CYS A 296 26.21 22.73 11.23
C CYS A 296 25.71 23.95 10.45
N TYR A 297 24.97 24.85 11.10
CA TYR A 297 24.48 26.08 10.47
C TYR A 297 25.58 27.12 10.26
N THR A 298 26.54 27.19 11.16
CA THR A 298 27.73 28.05 11.01
C THR A 298 28.57 27.56 9.82
N ALA A 299 28.79 26.27 9.71
CA ALA A 299 29.48 25.66 8.57
C ALA A 299 28.78 25.94 7.24
N LEU A 300 27.43 25.90 7.22
CA LEU A 300 26.65 26.30 6.05
C LEU A 300 26.92 27.75 5.65
N GLY A 301 26.93 28.68 6.61
CA GLY A 301 27.24 30.10 6.39
C GLY A 301 28.61 30.32 5.79
N ILE A 302 29.63 29.64 6.32
CA ILE A 302 31.01 29.68 5.81
C ILE A 302 31.05 29.16 4.39
N LEU A 303 30.45 28.01 4.12
CA LEU A 303 30.41 27.42 2.77
C LEU A 303 29.76 28.35 1.75
N HIS A 304 28.65 29.02 2.12
CA HIS A 304 27.92 29.96 1.25
C HIS A 304 28.69 31.27 1.01
N GLN A 305 29.62 31.62 1.90
CA GLN A 305 30.57 32.72 1.66
C GLN A 305 31.69 32.29 0.69
N MET A 306 32.21 31.06 0.81
CA MET A 306 33.25 30.53 -0.03
C MET A 306 32.78 30.30 -1.47
N TYR A 307 31.59 29.67 -1.61
CA TYR A 307 31.07 29.26 -2.92
C TYR A 307 29.61 29.66 -3.08
N LYS A 308 29.18 30.00 -4.29
CA LYS A 308 27.80 30.44 -4.55
C LYS A 308 26.83 29.24 -4.56
N PRO A 309 25.71 29.31 -3.81
CA PRO A 309 24.72 28.26 -3.78
C PRO A 309 23.92 28.16 -5.09
N VAL A 310 23.63 26.93 -5.50
CA VAL A 310 22.72 26.66 -6.62
C VAL A 310 21.30 26.81 -6.12
N PRO A 311 20.46 27.71 -6.68
CA PRO A 311 19.08 27.92 -6.23
C PRO A 311 18.26 26.64 -6.19
N GLY A 312 17.43 26.47 -5.13
CA GLY A 312 16.56 25.32 -4.95
C GLY A 312 17.27 24.00 -4.61
N ARG A 313 18.59 24.03 -4.30
CA ARG A 313 19.38 22.85 -3.95
C ARG A 313 19.77 22.77 -2.47
N PHE A 314 19.29 23.69 -1.66
CA PHE A 314 19.40 23.61 -0.20
C PHE A 314 18.27 22.75 0.38
N LYS A 315 18.61 21.89 1.35
CA LYS A 315 17.64 21.08 2.11
C LYS A 315 18.08 21.01 3.57
N ASP A 316 17.18 21.38 4.44
CA ASP A 316 17.35 21.26 5.88
C ASP A 316 16.65 20.00 6.39
N HIS A 317 17.42 18.96 6.63
CA HIS A 317 16.94 17.71 7.25
C HIS A 317 17.30 17.65 8.76
N ILE A 318 17.79 18.73 9.36
CA ILE A 318 17.95 18.85 10.80
C ILE A 318 16.65 19.40 11.41
N ALA A 319 16.14 20.50 10.86
CA ALA A 319 14.87 21.08 11.29
C ALA A 319 13.68 20.17 10.96
N ILE A 320 13.73 19.49 9.80
CA ILE A 320 12.70 18.54 9.37
C ILE A 320 13.38 17.19 9.08
N GLY A 321 13.50 16.36 10.14
CA GLY A 321 14.10 15.04 10.07
C GLY A 321 13.34 14.11 9.12
N LYS A 322 14.05 13.17 8.48
CA LYS A 322 13.39 12.14 7.67
C LYS A 322 12.74 11.08 8.54
N VAL A 323 11.77 10.36 7.98
CA VAL A 323 11.00 9.30 8.65
C VAL A 323 11.88 8.15 9.19
N ASN A 324 13.09 7.98 8.66
CA ASN A 324 14.08 7.01 9.10
C ASN A 324 15.13 7.59 10.08
N GLY A 325 14.86 8.75 10.69
CA GLY A 325 15.78 9.39 11.64
C GLY A 325 16.97 10.10 11.01
N TYR A 326 17.09 10.15 9.68
CA TYR A 326 18.19 10.82 9.00
C TYR A 326 18.11 12.33 9.19
N GLN A 327 19.20 12.95 9.70
CA GLN A 327 19.38 14.39 9.87
C GLN A 327 20.67 14.85 9.21
N SER A 328 20.63 15.95 8.47
CA SER A 328 21.80 16.61 7.85
C SER A 328 21.37 17.89 7.13
N LEU A 329 22.20 18.91 7.05
CA LEU A 329 22.03 19.99 6.08
C LEU A 329 22.64 19.55 4.74
N HIS A 330 21.96 19.82 3.63
CA HIS A 330 22.45 19.58 2.29
C HIS A 330 22.45 20.87 1.49
N THR A 331 23.54 21.19 0.86
CA THR A 331 23.63 22.29 -0.10
C THR A 331 24.47 21.87 -1.31
N THR A 332 24.13 22.42 -2.48
CA THR A 332 24.94 22.26 -3.69
C THR A 332 25.50 23.63 -4.07
N LEU A 333 26.79 23.70 -4.17
CA LEU A 333 27.51 24.93 -4.43
C LEU A 333 28.27 24.86 -5.76
N VAL A 334 28.46 25.99 -6.41
CA VAL A 334 29.30 26.12 -7.59
C VAL A 334 30.75 26.26 -7.13
N GLY A 335 31.49 25.15 -7.19
CA GLY A 335 32.92 25.10 -6.81
C GLY A 335 33.86 25.64 -7.88
N PRO A 336 35.17 25.46 -7.68
CA PRO A 336 36.18 25.87 -8.64
C PRO A 336 35.90 25.30 -10.04
N SER A 337 36.20 26.06 -11.07
CA SER A 337 35.96 25.70 -12.48
C SER A 337 34.49 25.46 -12.85
N GLY A 338 33.52 26.01 -12.08
CA GLY A 338 32.10 25.93 -12.36
C GLY A 338 31.47 24.54 -12.10
N VAL A 339 32.17 23.66 -11.40
CA VAL A 339 31.67 22.31 -11.08
C VAL A 339 30.75 22.34 -9.85
N ASN A 340 29.56 21.77 -9.96
CA ASN A 340 28.66 21.65 -8.82
C ASN A 340 29.19 20.58 -7.84
N VAL A 341 29.29 20.97 -6.57
CA VAL A 341 29.71 20.12 -5.45
C VAL A 341 28.63 20.09 -4.41
N GLU A 342 28.25 18.89 -3.96
CA GLU A 342 27.28 18.69 -2.88
C GLU A 342 28.00 18.65 -1.53
N PHE A 343 27.48 19.39 -0.56
CA PHE A 343 28.00 19.42 0.81
C PHE A 343 26.92 18.91 1.76
N GLN A 344 27.33 18.05 2.70
CA GLN A 344 26.48 17.50 3.75
C GLN A 344 27.10 17.83 5.11
N MET A 345 26.38 18.53 5.97
CA MET A 345 26.83 18.91 7.32
C MET A 345 25.98 18.23 8.37
N ARG A 346 26.60 17.63 9.35
CA ARG A 346 25.95 16.92 10.46
C ARG A 346 26.89 16.76 11.66
N THR A 347 26.34 16.47 12.82
CA THR A 347 27.12 16.09 14.00
C THR A 347 27.56 14.63 13.91
N GLU A 348 28.50 14.20 14.79
CA GLU A 348 28.88 12.80 14.87
C GLU A 348 27.71 11.88 15.20
N ALA A 349 26.85 12.27 16.18
CA ALA A 349 25.65 11.52 16.50
C ALA A 349 24.69 11.36 15.29
N MET A 350 24.45 12.43 14.54
CA MET A 350 23.67 12.37 13.30
C MET A 350 24.34 11.50 12.23
N ASN A 351 25.68 11.50 12.18
CA ASN A 351 26.43 10.69 11.23
C ASN A 351 26.23 9.18 11.49
N VAL A 352 26.27 8.79 12.75
CA VAL A 352 26.02 7.38 13.14
C VAL A 352 24.60 6.95 12.78
N VAL A 353 23.60 7.75 13.15
CA VAL A 353 22.20 7.45 12.78
C VAL A 353 22.04 7.43 11.26
N ALA A 354 22.70 8.33 10.53
CA ALA A 354 22.65 8.38 9.06
C ALA A 354 23.29 7.18 8.36
N GLU A 355 24.25 6.49 8.95
CA GLU A 355 24.91 5.32 8.34
C GLU A 355 24.35 3.99 8.87
N SER A 356 24.01 3.92 10.17
CA SER A 356 23.62 2.69 10.87
C SER A 356 22.13 2.58 11.19
N GLY A 357 21.36 3.68 11.07
CA GLY A 357 19.91 3.69 11.27
C GLY A 357 19.48 3.09 12.61
N VAL A 358 18.54 2.13 12.57
CA VAL A 358 18.04 1.42 13.76
C VAL A 358 19.16 0.73 14.53
N ALA A 359 20.24 0.28 13.87
CA ALA A 359 21.38 -0.34 14.53
C ALA A 359 22.20 0.65 15.39
N ALA A 360 21.99 1.95 15.27
CA ALA A 360 22.66 2.97 16.07
C ALA A 360 22.43 2.80 17.58
N HIS A 361 21.27 2.24 17.98
CA HIS A 361 20.97 1.93 19.38
C HIS A 361 21.99 0.98 20.03
N TRP A 362 22.41 -0.06 19.32
CA TRP A 362 23.46 -0.99 19.83
C TRP A 362 24.85 -0.38 19.80
N LEU A 363 25.09 0.60 18.90
CA LEU A 363 26.38 1.29 18.79
C LEU A 363 26.65 2.25 19.96
N TYR A 364 25.60 2.85 20.55
CA TYR A 364 25.69 3.93 21.54
C TYR A 364 24.87 3.65 22.80
N LYS A 365 25.18 2.56 23.51
CA LYS A 365 24.55 2.26 24.83
C LYS A 365 24.71 3.39 25.85
N ASP A 366 25.73 4.23 25.71
CA ASP A 366 26.07 5.32 26.66
C ASP A 366 25.51 6.70 26.24
N ASN A 367 25.01 6.89 25.01
CA ASN A 367 24.47 8.15 24.51
C ASN A 367 22.97 8.02 24.15
N VAL A 368 22.15 8.12 25.16
CA VAL A 368 20.76 7.64 25.21
C VAL A 368 19.80 8.29 24.20
N ALA A 369 19.97 9.57 23.83
CA ALA A 369 18.91 10.29 23.10
C ALA A 369 18.80 9.98 21.58
N ALA A 370 19.92 9.97 20.84
CA ALA A 370 19.87 9.81 19.37
C ALA A 370 19.62 8.35 18.93
N GLY A 371 20.17 7.36 19.68
CA GLY A 371 19.94 5.96 19.43
C GLY A 371 18.50 5.53 19.71
N MET A 372 17.91 6.01 20.80
CA MET A 372 16.51 5.74 21.17
C MET A 372 15.50 6.28 20.16
N GLU A 373 15.76 7.42 19.53
CA GLU A 373 14.86 7.99 18.53
C GLU A 373 14.86 7.15 17.23
N ALA A 374 16.03 6.71 16.77
CA ALA A 374 16.13 5.86 15.57
C ALA A 374 15.47 4.48 15.79
N GLU A 375 15.65 3.89 16.99
CA GLU A 375 14.97 2.65 17.37
C GLU A 375 13.46 2.85 17.46
N ARG A 376 13.00 3.93 18.08
CA ARG A 376 11.58 4.27 18.19
C ARG A 376 10.93 4.37 16.81
N LEU A 377 11.55 5.06 15.86
CA LEU A 377 11.04 5.21 14.50
C LEU A 377 11.01 3.87 13.74
N GLY A 378 12.03 3.03 13.90
CA GLY A 378 12.07 1.68 13.33
C GLY A 378 10.98 0.77 13.92
N THR A 379 10.83 0.78 15.25
CA THR A 379 9.82 0.00 15.97
C THR A 379 8.40 0.47 15.64
N GLN A 380 8.17 1.78 15.55
CA GLN A 380 6.89 2.35 15.12
C GLN A 380 6.51 1.89 13.70
N TRP A 381 7.45 1.85 12.78
CA TRP A 381 7.18 1.34 11.44
C TRP A 381 6.84 -0.15 11.45
N LEU A 382 7.59 -0.97 12.18
CA LEU A 382 7.28 -2.39 12.33
C LEU A 382 5.91 -2.61 12.98
N GLN A 383 5.55 -1.79 13.98
CA GLN A 383 4.24 -1.83 14.59
C GLN A 383 3.13 -1.45 13.60
N SER A 384 3.36 -0.44 12.75
CA SER A 384 2.39 -0.05 11.71
C SER A 384 2.13 -1.18 10.71
N LEU A 385 3.13 -2.01 10.40
CA LEU A 385 2.95 -3.20 9.56
C LEU A 385 2.05 -4.25 10.22
N LEU A 386 2.17 -4.45 11.55
CA LEU A 386 1.29 -5.34 12.30
C LEU A 386 -0.15 -4.83 12.33
N ASP A 387 -0.34 -3.52 12.41
CA ASP A 387 -1.66 -2.91 12.40
C ASP A 387 -2.32 -2.98 11.01
N ILE A 388 -1.55 -2.70 9.93
CA ILE A 388 -2.00 -2.93 8.56
C ILE A 388 -2.42 -4.39 8.36
N GLN A 389 -1.67 -5.36 8.93
CA GLN A 389 -2.04 -6.76 8.84
C GLN A 389 -3.38 -7.09 9.49
N LYS A 390 -3.68 -6.53 10.66
CA LYS A 390 -4.96 -6.76 11.36
C LYS A 390 -6.14 -6.22 10.54
N GLU A 391 -5.91 -5.16 9.78
CA GLU A 391 -6.91 -4.47 8.98
C GLU A 391 -7.11 -5.08 7.59
N THR A 392 -6.06 -5.71 7.01
CA THR A 392 -6.10 -6.32 5.66
C THR A 392 -6.33 -7.82 5.74
N ARG A 393 -7.27 -8.34 4.96
CA ARG A 393 -7.53 -9.79 4.85
C ARG A 393 -6.81 -10.44 3.68
N ASP A 394 -6.52 -9.66 2.65
CA ASP A 394 -5.85 -10.12 1.42
C ASP A 394 -4.36 -9.76 1.41
N ALA A 395 -3.53 -10.71 0.99
CA ALA A 395 -2.09 -10.55 0.89
C ALA A 395 -1.66 -9.53 -0.19
N SER A 396 -2.42 -9.42 -1.28
CA SER A 396 -2.18 -8.45 -2.34
C SER A 396 -2.41 -7.01 -1.85
N GLU A 397 -3.51 -6.80 -1.12
CA GLU A 397 -3.83 -5.51 -0.50
C GLU A 397 -2.76 -5.10 0.52
N PHE A 398 -2.33 -6.04 1.37
CA PHE A 398 -1.24 -5.83 2.32
C PHE A 398 0.05 -5.40 1.60
N TRP A 399 0.39 -6.08 0.50
CA TRP A 399 1.57 -5.76 -0.30
C TRP A 399 1.52 -4.35 -0.90
N ASP A 400 0.37 -3.95 -1.45
CA ASP A 400 0.20 -2.62 -2.02
C ASP A 400 0.34 -1.52 -0.94
N HIS A 401 -0.15 -1.76 0.27
CA HIS A 401 0.04 -0.85 1.39
C HIS A 401 1.51 -0.72 1.79
N VAL A 402 2.19 -1.84 1.91
CA VAL A 402 3.61 -1.86 2.29
C VAL A 402 4.50 -1.23 1.22
N LYS A 403 4.21 -1.44 -0.07
CA LYS A 403 4.94 -0.76 -1.16
C LYS A 403 4.92 0.76 -1.00
N VAL A 404 3.78 1.34 -0.69
CA VAL A 404 3.68 2.80 -0.49
C VAL A 404 4.55 3.26 0.69
N ASP A 405 4.59 2.48 1.77
CA ASP A 405 5.37 2.82 2.97
C ASP A 405 6.89 2.58 2.80
N LEU A 406 7.29 1.66 1.93
CA LEU A 406 8.70 1.36 1.67
C LEU A 406 9.40 2.42 0.81
N PHE A 407 8.65 3.19 -0.01
CA PHE A 407 9.23 4.19 -0.90
C PHE A 407 9.22 5.58 -0.25
N PRO A 408 10.39 6.17 0.04
CA PRO A 408 10.57 7.29 0.96
C PRO A 408 10.39 8.69 0.36
N ASP A 409 9.77 8.85 -0.79
CA ASP A 409 9.44 10.19 -1.31
C ASP A 409 8.26 10.76 -0.51
N ALA A 410 8.57 11.36 0.65
CA ALA A 410 7.60 11.99 1.52
C ALA A 410 7.43 13.48 1.21
N VAL A 411 6.21 13.97 1.35
CA VAL A 411 5.87 15.39 1.45
C VAL A 411 5.58 15.75 2.90
N TYR A 412 6.06 16.90 3.33
CA TYR A 412 5.86 17.41 4.68
C TYR A 412 4.86 18.55 4.61
N VAL A 413 3.75 18.39 5.32
CA VAL A 413 2.66 19.35 5.38
C VAL A 413 2.42 19.78 6.83
N PHE A 414 1.79 20.92 7.02
CA PHE A 414 1.53 21.50 8.33
C PHE A 414 0.05 21.44 8.66
N THR A 415 -0.27 21.12 9.91
CA THR A 415 -1.61 21.41 10.43
C THR A 415 -1.73 22.91 10.78
N PRO A 416 -2.93 23.47 10.97
CA PRO A 416 -3.12 24.84 11.42
C PRO A 416 -2.45 25.15 12.78
N LYS A 417 -2.18 24.09 13.58
CA LYS A 417 -1.44 24.18 14.85
C LYS A 417 0.08 24.04 14.67
N SER A 418 0.59 24.21 13.45
CA SER A 418 2.01 24.11 13.10
C SER A 418 2.65 22.74 13.39
N GLN A 419 1.87 21.66 13.51
CA GLN A 419 2.40 20.32 13.61
C GLN A 419 2.79 19.82 12.20
N ILE A 420 3.97 19.24 12.08
CA ILE A 420 4.49 18.69 10.83
C ILE A 420 3.98 17.26 10.67
N MET A 421 3.37 16.98 9.52
CA MET A 421 2.93 15.64 9.15
C MET A 421 3.64 15.18 7.87
N SER A 422 4.13 13.95 7.87
CA SER A 422 4.81 13.33 6.74
C SER A 422 3.86 12.39 6.00
N LEU A 423 3.67 12.60 4.72
CA LEU A 423 2.82 11.80 3.84
C LEU A 423 3.61 11.34 2.61
N PRO A 424 3.27 10.21 1.99
CA PRO A 424 3.91 9.80 0.74
C PRO A 424 3.63 10.83 -0.37
N ARG A 425 4.58 10.97 -1.29
CA ARG A 425 4.43 11.87 -2.44
C ARG A 425 3.23 11.47 -3.30
N GLY A 426 2.43 12.45 -3.70
CA GLY A 426 1.16 12.25 -4.39
C GLY A 426 -0.01 11.97 -3.46
N ALA A 427 0.20 12.02 -2.13
CA ALA A 427 -0.91 11.96 -1.17
C ALA A 427 -1.82 13.17 -1.33
N THR A 428 -3.11 12.95 -1.10
CA THR A 428 -4.16 13.94 -1.25
C THR A 428 -4.64 14.46 0.11
N VAL A 429 -5.52 15.44 0.09
CA VAL A 429 -6.19 15.96 1.29
C VAL A 429 -6.93 14.85 2.06
N VAL A 430 -7.52 13.87 1.36
CA VAL A 430 -8.19 12.72 1.99
C VAL A 430 -7.17 11.88 2.77
N ASP A 431 -6.01 11.61 2.18
CA ASP A 431 -4.92 10.89 2.85
C ASP A 431 -4.48 11.60 4.13
N PHE A 432 -4.39 12.93 4.10
CA PHE A 432 -4.05 13.76 5.26
C PHE A 432 -5.10 13.65 6.37
N ALA A 433 -6.39 13.71 6.03
CA ALA A 433 -7.48 13.61 7.00
C ALA A 433 -7.44 12.25 7.75
N TYR A 434 -7.25 11.14 7.02
CA TYR A 434 -7.09 9.81 7.60
C TYR A 434 -5.79 9.63 8.39
N MET A 435 -4.75 10.39 8.06
CA MET A 435 -3.51 10.39 8.81
C MET A 435 -3.68 11.03 10.20
N ILE A 436 -4.48 12.08 10.32
CA ILE A 436 -4.81 12.72 11.61
C ILE A 436 -5.60 11.73 12.47
N HIS A 437 -6.79 11.34 12.00
CA HIS A 437 -7.66 10.40 12.69
C HIS A 437 -8.68 9.78 11.73
N SER A 438 -9.03 8.50 11.91
CA SER A 438 -10.00 7.81 11.04
C SER A 438 -11.36 8.53 11.04
N ASN A 439 -11.84 8.98 12.20
CA ASN A 439 -13.09 9.71 12.32
C ASN A 439 -13.11 11.04 11.53
N ILE A 440 -11.96 11.74 11.45
CA ILE A 440 -11.82 12.97 10.65
C ILE A 440 -11.89 12.62 9.16
N GLY A 441 -11.24 11.52 8.75
CA GLY A 441 -11.31 11.03 7.37
C GLY A 441 -12.71 10.59 6.96
N ASP A 442 -13.42 9.88 7.83
CA ASP A 442 -14.76 9.35 7.57
C ASP A 442 -15.81 10.48 7.43
N HIS A 443 -15.63 11.60 8.13
CA HIS A 443 -16.57 12.73 8.12
C HIS A 443 -16.08 13.95 7.29
N LEU A 444 -15.06 13.76 6.44
CA LEU A 444 -14.46 14.83 5.64
C LEU A 444 -15.41 15.34 4.55
N VAL A 445 -15.67 16.65 4.53
CA VAL A 445 -16.51 17.30 3.54
C VAL A 445 -15.73 18.25 2.63
N ALA A 446 -14.86 19.07 3.22
CA ALA A 446 -14.11 20.06 2.48
C ALA A 446 -12.71 20.27 3.12
N ALA A 447 -11.84 20.93 2.39
CA ALA A 447 -10.53 21.30 2.91
C ALA A 447 -10.00 22.60 2.31
N LYS A 448 -9.07 23.22 3.05
CA LYS A 448 -8.31 24.38 2.61
C LYS A 448 -6.83 24.05 2.62
N ILE A 449 -6.12 24.49 1.60
CA ILE A 449 -4.66 24.51 1.55
C ILE A 449 -4.23 25.98 1.50
N ASN A 450 -3.38 26.39 2.45
CA ASN A 450 -2.89 27.77 2.54
C ASN A 450 -4.05 28.82 2.53
N ASN A 451 -5.11 28.53 3.29
CA ASN A 451 -6.36 29.31 3.40
C ASN A 451 -7.24 29.35 2.13
N GLN A 452 -6.91 28.60 1.07
CA GLN A 452 -7.74 28.49 -0.14
C GLN A 452 -8.48 27.15 -0.16
N GLN A 453 -9.79 27.17 -0.42
CA GLN A 453 -10.58 25.97 -0.56
C GLN A 453 -10.16 25.20 -1.81
N VAL A 454 -9.94 23.88 -1.66
CA VAL A 454 -9.44 23.00 -2.72
C VAL A 454 -10.26 21.74 -2.84
N PRO A 455 -10.32 21.12 -4.02
CA PRO A 455 -10.92 19.80 -4.20
C PRO A 455 -10.19 18.75 -3.34
N LEU A 456 -10.92 17.78 -2.78
CA LEU A 456 -10.36 16.72 -1.91
C LEU A 456 -9.30 15.84 -2.59
N ARG A 457 -9.34 15.75 -3.94
CA ARG A 457 -8.33 15.04 -4.75
C ARG A 457 -7.01 15.80 -4.96
N THR A 458 -6.90 17.03 -4.44
CA THR A 458 -5.69 17.86 -4.62
C THR A 458 -4.49 17.19 -3.97
N GLU A 459 -3.42 17.01 -4.75
CA GLU A 459 -2.14 16.48 -4.26
C GLU A 459 -1.42 17.51 -3.41
N LEU A 460 -0.92 17.05 -2.27
CA LEU A 460 -0.21 17.87 -1.29
C LEU A 460 1.25 18.11 -1.69
N LYS A 461 1.76 19.29 -1.39
CA LYS A 461 3.15 19.71 -1.64
C LYS A 461 3.87 20.02 -0.33
N ASN A 462 5.20 19.99 -0.36
CA ASN A 462 5.99 20.39 0.79
C ASN A 462 5.70 21.83 1.19
N GLY A 463 5.42 22.04 2.47
CA GLY A 463 5.15 23.36 3.04
C GLY A 463 3.67 23.77 3.05
N ASP A 464 2.77 22.95 2.50
CA ASP A 464 1.34 23.24 2.54
C ASP A 464 0.80 23.21 3.97
N VAL A 465 0.00 24.21 4.33
CA VAL A 465 -0.80 24.23 5.56
C VAL A 465 -2.20 23.73 5.22
N VAL A 466 -2.57 22.57 5.78
CA VAL A 466 -3.81 21.87 5.43
C VAL A 466 -4.81 21.93 6.57
N GLU A 467 -5.98 22.50 6.29
CA GLU A 467 -7.12 22.55 7.20
C GLU A 467 -8.25 21.68 6.63
N VAL A 468 -8.82 20.78 7.44
CA VAL A 468 -9.91 19.89 7.05
C VAL A 468 -11.20 20.27 7.78
N MET A 469 -12.31 20.19 7.06
CA MET A 469 -13.65 20.46 7.56
C MET A 469 -14.45 19.17 7.54
N THR A 470 -15.14 18.90 8.66
CA THR A 470 -15.90 17.65 8.87
C THR A 470 -17.34 17.94 9.24
N GLU A 471 -18.25 17.07 8.81
CA GLU A 471 -19.66 17.07 9.21
C GLU A 471 -20.06 15.70 9.77
N PRO A 472 -20.81 15.65 10.89
CA PRO A 472 -21.13 14.39 11.57
C PRO A 472 -21.95 13.39 10.74
N VAL A 473 -22.70 13.86 9.74
CA VAL A 473 -23.57 13.03 8.88
C VAL A 473 -22.88 12.57 7.60
N SER A 474 -21.68 13.11 7.31
CA SER A 474 -20.92 12.75 6.11
C SER A 474 -20.32 11.35 6.20
N ALA A 475 -20.20 10.68 5.06
CA ALA A 475 -19.61 9.35 4.92
C ALA A 475 -18.57 9.34 3.78
N PRO A 476 -17.58 8.40 3.82
CA PRO A 476 -16.56 8.29 2.78
C PRO A 476 -17.16 7.99 1.41
N ASN A 477 -16.77 8.76 0.41
CA ASN A 477 -17.21 8.53 -0.96
C ASN A 477 -16.40 7.39 -1.61
N PRO A 478 -17.03 6.38 -2.25
CA PRO A 478 -16.35 5.30 -2.95
C PRO A 478 -15.34 5.77 -4.01
N SER A 479 -15.60 6.92 -4.66
CA SER A 479 -14.70 7.50 -5.67
C SER A 479 -13.32 7.89 -5.12
N TRP A 480 -13.19 8.09 -3.79
CA TRP A 480 -11.92 8.42 -3.16
C TRP A 480 -10.88 7.31 -3.33
N LEU A 481 -11.32 6.04 -3.42
CA LEU A 481 -10.43 4.91 -3.67
C LEU A 481 -9.62 5.04 -4.97
N GLY A 482 -10.11 5.81 -5.93
CA GLY A 482 -9.44 6.06 -7.22
C GLY A 482 -8.22 6.97 -7.13
N PHE A 483 -8.12 7.84 -6.11
CA PHE A 483 -7.05 8.83 -6.02
C PHE A 483 -6.27 8.82 -4.70
N VAL A 484 -6.77 8.25 -3.61
CA VAL A 484 -6.00 8.13 -2.36
C VAL A 484 -4.76 7.25 -2.54
N ARG A 485 -3.69 7.62 -1.85
CA ARG A 485 -2.38 6.96 -1.96
C ARG A 485 -2.02 6.13 -0.74
N THR A 486 -2.42 6.55 0.46
CA THR A 486 -2.04 5.86 1.69
C THR A 486 -2.84 4.57 1.88
N GLY A 487 -2.16 3.52 2.35
CA GLY A 487 -2.79 2.27 2.72
C GLY A 487 -3.85 2.45 3.80
N ARG A 488 -3.56 3.33 4.79
CA ARG A 488 -4.49 3.63 5.88
C ARG A 488 -5.82 4.22 5.38
N ALA A 489 -5.78 5.21 4.48
CA ALA A 489 -7.00 5.77 3.89
C ALA A 489 -7.77 4.72 3.10
N ARG A 490 -7.10 3.95 2.23
CA ARG A 490 -7.75 2.89 1.44
C ARG A 490 -8.42 1.83 2.30
N SER A 491 -7.71 1.32 3.32
CA SER A 491 -8.24 0.30 4.23
C SER A 491 -9.45 0.82 5.00
N ARG A 492 -9.37 2.04 5.56
CA ARG A 492 -10.48 2.63 6.32
C ARG A 492 -11.69 2.93 5.46
N ILE A 493 -11.52 3.49 4.26
CA ILE A 493 -12.62 3.72 3.32
C ILE A 493 -13.28 2.38 2.95
N ARG A 494 -12.51 1.35 2.58
CA ARG A 494 -13.06 0.03 2.25
C ARG A 494 -13.79 -0.61 3.43
N HIS A 495 -13.23 -0.51 4.62
CA HIS A 495 -13.86 -1.03 5.84
C HIS A 495 -15.20 -0.35 6.10
N HIS A 496 -15.26 0.99 6.03
CA HIS A 496 -16.48 1.76 6.20
C HIS A 496 -17.55 1.37 5.17
N LEU A 497 -17.18 1.37 3.88
CA LEU A 497 -18.07 0.97 2.79
C LEU A 497 -18.58 -0.46 2.96
N LYS A 498 -17.74 -1.39 3.41
CA LYS A 498 -18.14 -2.77 3.66
C LYS A 498 -19.09 -2.89 4.85
N THR A 499 -18.87 -2.12 5.90
CA THR A 499 -19.75 -2.11 7.10
C THR A 499 -21.11 -1.53 6.75
N MET A 500 -21.15 -0.44 5.98
CA MET A 500 -22.40 0.11 5.44
C MET A 500 -23.13 -0.90 4.56
N ALA A 501 -22.45 -1.50 3.59
CA ALA A 501 -23.03 -2.52 2.72
C ALA A 501 -23.58 -3.71 3.50
N HIS A 502 -22.93 -4.09 4.60
CA HIS A 502 -23.40 -5.18 5.46
C HIS A 502 -24.70 -4.80 6.19
N SER A 503 -24.79 -3.61 6.77
CA SER A 503 -25.99 -3.16 7.50
C SER A 503 -27.18 -2.94 6.56
N GLU A 504 -26.98 -2.32 5.40
CA GLU A 504 -28.01 -2.11 4.38
C GLU A 504 -28.49 -3.44 3.79
N SER A 505 -27.58 -4.37 3.51
CA SER A 505 -27.95 -5.71 3.03
C SER A 505 -28.72 -6.51 4.07
N MET A 506 -28.39 -6.34 5.36
CA MET A 506 -29.12 -6.97 6.46
C MET A 506 -30.54 -6.40 6.56
N GLU A 507 -30.71 -5.09 6.45
CA GLU A 507 -32.01 -4.43 6.48
C GLU A 507 -32.88 -4.84 5.27
N LEU A 508 -32.31 -4.86 4.07
CA LEU A 508 -32.99 -5.36 2.87
C LEU A 508 -33.38 -6.84 3.04
N GLY A 509 -32.46 -7.67 3.55
CA GLY A 509 -32.74 -9.09 3.80
C GLY A 509 -33.86 -9.30 4.83
N LEU A 510 -33.95 -8.46 5.86
CA LEU A 510 -35.02 -8.46 6.82
C LEU A 510 -36.39 -8.12 6.18
N LYS A 511 -36.42 -7.05 5.36
CA LYS A 511 -37.63 -6.66 4.61
C LYS A 511 -38.10 -7.81 3.69
N LEU A 512 -37.17 -8.39 2.92
CA LEU A 512 -37.44 -9.51 2.01
C LEU A 512 -37.95 -10.75 2.72
N LEU A 513 -37.34 -11.15 3.84
CA LEU A 513 -37.76 -12.32 4.61
C LEU A 513 -39.13 -12.09 5.29
N THR A 514 -39.37 -10.89 5.83
CA THR A 514 -40.67 -10.54 6.44
C THR A 514 -41.78 -10.58 5.40
N GLN A 515 -41.55 -10.06 4.19
CA GLN A 515 -42.49 -10.10 3.09
C GLN A 515 -42.77 -11.56 2.66
N ALA A 516 -41.72 -12.39 2.55
CA ALA A 516 -41.86 -13.80 2.20
C ALA A 516 -42.61 -14.60 3.29
N LEU A 517 -42.45 -14.28 4.58
CA LEU A 517 -43.19 -14.88 5.67
C LEU A 517 -44.67 -14.54 5.66
N ARG A 518 -45.02 -13.27 5.33
CA ARG A 518 -46.42 -12.85 5.19
C ARG A 518 -47.12 -13.60 4.06
N SER A 519 -46.43 -13.85 2.92
CA SER A 519 -47.00 -14.66 1.83
C SER A 519 -47.21 -16.14 2.22
N GLU A 520 -46.53 -16.64 3.23
CA GLU A 520 -46.68 -17.96 3.82
C GLU A 520 -47.64 -17.96 5.03
N GLY A 521 -48.36 -16.84 5.32
CA GLY A 521 -49.36 -16.71 6.36
C GLY A 521 -48.81 -16.43 7.77
N ILE A 522 -47.59 -15.89 7.86
CA ILE A 522 -46.95 -15.49 9.12
C ILE A 522 -46.82 -13.98 9.16
N GLU A 523 -47.57 -13.33 10.05
CA GLU A 523 -47.63 -11.85 10.08
C GLU A 523 -46.35 -11.20 10.59
N ASN A 524 -45.74 -11.77 11.63
CA ASN A 524 -44.57 -11.19 12.30
C ASN A 524 -43.38 -12.13 12.28
N MET A 525 -42.19 -11.52 12.17
CA MET A 525 -40.94 -12.26 12.31
C MET A 525 -40.84 -12.91 13.71
N PRO A 526 -40.49 -14.20 13.84
CA PRO A 526 -40.32 -14.86 15.14
C PRO A 526 -39.01 -14.37 15.80
N ASP A 527 -39.15 -13.31 16.62
CA ASP A 527 -38.01 -12.59 17.21
C ASP A 527 -37.70 -12.90 18.65
N ASP A 528 -38.65 -13.52 19.41
CA ASP A 528 -38.45 -13.82 20.82
C ASP A 528 -37.32 -14.86 21.01
N PRO A 529 -36.18 -14.45 21.62
CA PRO A 529 -35.04 -15.35 21.80
C PRO A 529 -35.33 -16.54 22.70
N ALA A 530 -36.25 -16.41 23.69
CA ALA A 530 -36.60 -17.48 24.60
C ALA A 530 -37.48 -18.54 23.92
N ARG A 531 -38.38 -18.10 23.04
CA ARG A 531 -39.36 -18.98 22.39
C ARG A 531 -38.82 -19.63 21.11
N TYR A 532 -38.05 -18.88 20.31
CA TYR A 532 -37.66 -19.30 18.96
C TYR A 532 -36.18 -19.65 18.81
N HIS A 533 -35.38 -19.75 19.89
CA HIS A 533 -33.97 -20.10 19.83
C HIS A 533 -33.72 -21.40 19.04
N GLY A 534 -34.45 -22.45 19.35
CA GLY A 534 -34.31 -23.76 18.68
C GLY A 534 -34.73 -23.74 17.21
N LEU A 535 -35.68 -22.86 16.83
CA LEU A 535 -36.09 -22.64 15.44
C LEU A 535 -34.95 -22.00 14.64
N TRP A 536 -34.37 -20.92 15.18
CA TRP A 536 -33.26 -20.25 14.55
C TRP A 536 -32.02 -21.14 14.44
N GLU A 537 -31.72 -21.94 15.45
CA GLU A 537 -30.61 -22.88 15.42
C GLU A 537 -30.76 -23.93 14.30
N LYS A 538 -31.97 -24.54 14.18
CA LYS A 538 -32.29 -25.48 13.08
C LYS A 538 -32.20 -24.81 11.71
N LEU A 539 -32.71 -23.57 11.59
CA LEU A 539 -32.70 -22.81 10.35
C LEU A 539 -31.26 -22.45 9.94
N LEU A 540 -30.42 -21.99 10.86
CA LEU A 540 -29.03 -21.64 10.62
C LEU A 540 -28.20 -22.87 10.23
N ARG A 541 -28.42 -24.04 10.83
CA ARG A 541 -27.80 -25.30 10.40
C ARG A 541 -28.22 -25.68 8.99
N PHE A 542 -29.49 -25.55 8.64
CA PHE A 542 -29.98 -25.82 7.27
C PHE A 542 -29.37 -24.86 6.24
N THR A 543 -29.24 -23.59 6.59
CA THR A 543 -28.70 -22.58 5.71
C THR A 543 -27.17 -22.52 5.72
N GLY A 544 -26.46 -23.14 6.69
CA GLY A 544 -25.00 -23.11 6.82
C GLY A 544 -24.46 -21.75 7.27
N ASN A 545 -25.30 -20.84 7.77
CA ASN A 545 -24.91 -19.54 8.29
C ASN A 545 -24.53 -19.64 9.77
N LYS A 546 -23.59 -18.78 10.22
CA LYS A 546 -23.10 -18.80 11.60
C LYS A 546 -24.06 -18.11 12.59
N ASN A 547 -24.72 -17.08 12.12
CA ASN A 547 -25.65 -16.26 12.92
C ASN A 547 -26.81 -15.73 12.06
N ARG A 548 -27.80 -15.13 12.71
CA ARG A 548 -28.96 -14.56 12.07
C ARG A 548 -28.60 -13.37 11.13
N SER A 549 -27.68 -12.52 11.54
CA SER A 549 -27.24 -11.37 10.74
C SER A 549 -26.65 -11.82 9.41
N ASP A 550 -25.79 -12.85 9.42
CA ASP A 550 -25.18 -13.41 8.20
C ASP A 550 -26.24 -13.98 7.24
N LEU A 551 -27.28 -14.64 7.80
CA LEU A 551 -28.39 -15.15 6.99
C LEU A 551 -29.17 -14.01 6.32
N LEU A 552 -29.50 -12.95 7.08
CA LEU A 552 -30.20 -11.78 6.53
C LEU A 552 -29.38 -11.07 5.45
N VAL A 553 -28.07 -10.91 5.67
CA VAL A 553 -27.15 -10.36 4.67
C VAL A 553 -27.12 -11.23 3.40
N ASP A 554 -27.07 -12.55 3.53
CA ASP A 554 -27.10 -13.46 2.38
C ASP A 554 -28.43 -13.40 1.60
N ILE A 555 -29.55 -13.15 2.30
CA ILE A 555 -30.85 -12.90 1.66
C ILE A 555 -30.83 -11.55 0.92
N GLY A 556 -30.37 -10.48 1.58
CA GLY A 556 -30.30 -9.13 0.98
C GLY A 556 -29.37 -9.04 -0.23
N LEU A 557 -28.26 -9.79 -0.22
CA LEU A 557 -27.36 -9.93 -1.36
C LEU A 557 -27.87 -10.90 -2.45
N GLY A 558 -29.01 -11.55 -2.27
CA GLY A 558 -29.56 -12.52 -3.23
C GLY A 558 -28.80 -13.82 -3.34
N LYS A 559 -27.89 -14.12 -2.42
CA LYS A 559 -27.24 -15.43 -2.33
C LYS A 559 -28.23 -16.52 -1.93
N ARG A 560 -29.27 -16.14 -1.16
CA ARG A 560 -30.38 -17.01 -0.76
C ARG A 560 -31.72 -16.37 -1.10
N ILE A 561 -32.63 -17.22 -1.54
CA ILE A 561 -33.98 -16.79 -1.92
C ILE A 561 -34.87 -16.74 -0.67
N ALA A 562 -35.43 -15.58 -0.36
CA ALA A 562 -36.25 -15.32 0.83
C ALA A 562 -37.42 -16.28 0.95
N SER A 563 -38.11 -16.61 -0.17
CA SER A 563 -39.27 -17.52 -0.16
C SER A 563 -38.91 -18.96 0.25
N ILE A 564 -37.72 -19.44 -0.12
CA ILE A 564 -37.25 -20.78 0.30
C ILE A 564 -36.97 -20.82 1.79
N VAL A 565 -36.33 -19.73 2.31
CA VAL A 565 -36.06 -19.60 3.75
C VAL A 565 -37.35 -19.48 4.53
N ALA A 566 -38.31 -18.67 4.05
CA ALA A 566 -39.62 -18.50 4.65
C ALA A 566 -40.41 -19.81 4.72
N LYS A 567 -40.49 -20.57 3.62
CA LYS A 567 -41.17 -21.91 3.60
C LYS A 567 -40.54 -22.86 4.63
N ARG A 568 -39.20 -22.88 4.73
CA ARG A 568 -38.53 -23.71 5.72
C ARG A 568 -38.85 -23.26 7.15
N MET A 569 -38.87 -21.96 7.37
CA MET A 569 -39.19 -21.35 8.66
C MET A 569 -40.65 -21.65 9.08
N THR A 570 -41.61 -21.53 8.15
CA THR A 570 -43.03 -21.89 8.35
C THR A 570 -43.17 -23.36 8.71
N GLY A 571 -42.43 -24.26 8.05
CA GLY A 571 -42.42 -25.68 8.43
C GLY A 571 -41.94 -25.91 9.85
N LEU A 572 -40.88 -25.23 10.29
CA LEU A 572 -40.35 -25.32 11.65
C LEU A 572 -41.31 -24.69 12.70
N LEU A 573 -42.02 -23.61 12.33
CA LEU A 573 -43.05 -23.01 13.19
C LEU A 573 -44.27 -23.96 13.38
N SER A 574 -44.66 -24.68 12.33
CA SER A 574 -45.69 -25.68 12.39
C SER A 574 -45.33 -26.86 13.32
N GLU A 575 -44.03 -27.24 13.38
CA GLU A 575 -43.53 -28.22 14.38
C GLU A 575 -43.67 -27.70 15.83
N LEU A 576 -43.65 -26.38 16.04
CA LEU A 576 -43.85 -25.72 17.34
C LEU A 576 -45.35 -25.49 17.67
N GLY A 577 -46.25 -25.91 16.78
CA GLY A 577 -47.71 -25.77 16.98
C GLY A 577 -48.28 -24.45 16.45
N GLU A 578 -47.52 -23.62 15.82
CA GLU A 578 -47.96 -22.38 15.18
C GLU A 578 -48.47 -22.68 13.76
N LYS A 579 -49.72 -22.41 13.48
CA LYS A 579 -50.32 -22.64 12.15
C LYS A 579 -50.34 -21.35 11.35
N PRO A 580 -50.01 -21.40 10.05
CA PRO A 580 -50.17 -20.26 9.14
C PRO A 580 -51.62 -19.77 9.11
N ASP A 581 -51.83 -18.44 9.03
CA ASP A 581 -53.18 -17.88 8.92
C ASP A 581 -53.65 -17.95 7.45
N PRO A 582 -54.74 -18.73 7.15
CA PRO A 582 -55.25 -18.85 5.79
C PRO A 582 -55.80 -17.54 5.22
N LEU A 583 -56.28 -16.64 6.11
CA LEU A 583 -56.80 -15.32 5.66
C LEU A 583 -55.68 -14.42 5.16
N LEU A 584 -54.53 -14.44 5.82
CA LEU A 584 -53.34 -13.72 5.36
C LEU A 584 -52.84 -14.26 4.01
N MET A 585 -52.74 -15.58 3.87
CA MET A 585 -52.34 -16.22 2.60
C MET A 585 -53.30 -15.90 1.45
N THR A 586 -54.60 -15.83 1.71
CA THR A 586 -55.62 -15.52 0.72
C THR A 586 -55.57 -14.02 0.34
N ARG A 587 -55.41 -13.15 1.33
CA ARG A 587 -55.32 -11.71 1.15
C ARG A 587 -54.09 -11.35 0.33
N GLU A 588 -52.92 -11.91 0.61
CA GLU A 588 -51.67 -11.72 -0.15
C GLU A 588 -51.78 -12.26 -1.59
N ARG A 589 -52.49 -13.40 -1.82
CA ARG A 589 -52.69 -13.91 -3.19
C ARG A 589 -53.69 -13.04 -3.99
N PHE A 590 -54.72 -12.47 -3.40
CA PHE A 590 -55.63 -11.54 -4.07
C PHE A 590 -54.90 -10.20 -4.37
N MET A 591 -54.09 -9.68 -3.43
CA MET A 591 -53.28 -8.48 -3.62
C MET A 591 -52.17 -8.66 -4.65
N ALA A 592 -51.67 -9.88 -4.86
CA ALA A 592 -50.72 -10.17 -5.92
C ALA A 592 -51.32 -10.15 -7.33
N HIS A 593 -52.67 -10.17 -7.45
CA HIS A 593 -53.38 -10.03 -8.74
C HIS A 593 -53.71 -8.56 -9.08
N ASP A 594 -53.87 -7.70 -8.04
CA ASP A 594 -53.98 -6.22 -8.21
C ASP A 594 -52.61 -5.57 -8.01
N ARG A 595 -51.72 -5.77 -8.97
CA ARG A 595 -50.29 -5.45 -8.91
C ARG A 595 -49.99 -3.96 -9.08
N GLU A 596 -50.67 -3.06 -8.46
CA GLU A 596 -50.30 -1.65 -8.61
C GLU A 596 -49.82 -0.92 -7.34
N SER A 597 -49.90 -1.42 -6.07
CA SER A 597 -49.31 -0.59 -4.99
C SER A 597 -49.16 -1.11 -3.56
N GLN A 598 -49.41 -2.38 -3.23
CA GLN A 598 -49.27 -2.81 -1.82
C GLN A 598 -48.47 -4.09 -1.65
N GLY A 599 -47.16 -3.96 -1.55
CA GLY A 599 -46.21 -5.06 -1.32
C GLY A 599 -44.87 -4.82 -2.00
N ALA A 600 -44.70 -3.73 -2.72
CA ALA A 600 -43.45 -3.34 -3.35
C ALA A 600 -42.47 -2.78 -2.30
N ILE A 601 -41.18 -3.03 -2.47
CA ILE A 601 -40.15 -2.39 -1.67
C ILE A 601 -40.05 -0.94 -2.15
N MET A 602 -40.37 -0.01 -1.23
CA MET A 602 -40.28 1.41 -1.52
C MET A 602 -38.81 1.84 -1.54
N LEU A 603 -38.39 2.52 -2.60
CA LEU A 603 -37.03 3.01 -2.83
C LEU A 603 -37.01 4.53 -2.73
N ASP A 604 -36.22 5.07 -1.82
CA ASP A 604 -36.05 6.52 -1.61
C ASP A 604 -34.72 7.05 -2.15
N GLY A 605 -33.86 6.15 -2.63
CA GLY A 605 -32.55 6.50 -3.18
C GLY A 605 -31.41 6.49 -2.18
N THR A 606 -31.67 6.23 -0.90
CA THR A 606 -30.59 6.17 0.13
C THR A 606 -29.91 4.82 0.22
N GLU A 607 -30.41 3.79 -0.47
CA GLU A 607 -29.95 2.39 -0.44
C GLU A 607 -28.65 2.18 -1.27
N ASN A 608 -27.56 2.83 -0.90
CA ASN A 608 -26.36 2.95 -1.73
C ASN A 608 -25.59 1.64 -2.02
N ALA A 609 -25.62 0.65 -1.11
CA ALA A 609 -24.79 -0.54 -1.24
C ALA A 609 -25.57 -1.80 -1.62
N SER A 610 -26.85 -1.88 -1.30
CA SER A 610 -27.69 -3.07 -1.53
C SER A 610 -28.62 -2.94 -2.74
N VAL A 611 -28.82 -1.72 -3.25
CA VAL A 611 -29.65 -1.42 -4.42
C VAL A 611 -28.83 -0.75 -5.52
N ILE A 612 -28.81 -1.35 -6.70
CA ILE A 612 -28.08 -0.87 -7.87
C ILE A 612 -29.08 -0.38 -8.92
N TYR A 613 -29.06 0.90 -9.27
CA TYR A 613 -29.84 1.42 -10.38
C TYR A 613 -29.12 1.09 -11.70
N ALA A 614 -29.80 0.35 -12.57
CA ALA A 614 -29.19 -0.27 -13.74
C ALA A 614 -28.73 0.76 -14.76
N ARG A 615 -27.46 0.76 -15.11
CA ARG A 615 -26.85 1.67 -16.10
C ARG A 615 -27.34 1.47 -17.54
N CYS A 616 -28.04 0.38 -17.83
CA CYS A 616 -28.59 0.10 -19.16
C CYS A 616 -29.86 0.91 -19.46
N CYS A 617 -30.58 1.38 -18.45
CA CYS A 617 -31.85 2.08 -18.58
C CYS A 617 -31.98 3.36 -17.71
N HIS A 618 -31.08 3.55 -16.72
CA HIS A 618 -31.08 4.71 -15.81
C HIS A 618 -32.48 5.03 -15.30
N PRO A 619 -33.07 4.17 -14.42
CA PRO A 619 -34.41 4.37 -13.90
C PRO A 619 -34.50 5.62 -13.03
N LEU A 620 -35.54 6.40 -13.21
CA LEU A 620 -35.82 7.64 -12.50
C LEU A 620 -37.11 7.56 -11.70
N PRO A 621 -37.24 8.30 -10.57
CA PRO A 621 -38.52 8.47 -9.90
C PRO A 621 -39.57 8.95 -10.87
N GLY A 622 -40.72 8.23 -10.94
CA GLY A 622 -41.76 8.38 -11.92
C GLY A 622 -41.75 7.37 -13.08
N ASP A 623 -40.64 6.63 -13.30
CA ASP A 623 -40.63 5.48 -14.20
C ASP A 623 -41.30 4.27 -13.53
N LYS A 624 -41.98 3.41 -14.29
CA LYS A 624 -42.35 2.06 -13.84
C LYS A 624 -41.08 1.20 -13.73
N ILE A 625 -40.85 0.60 -12.58
CA ILE A 625 -39.61 -0.14 -12.28
C ILE A 625 -39.86 -1.59 -11.93
N ILE A 626 -38.84 -2.42 -12.14
CA ILE A 626 -38.77 -3.83 -11.74
C ILE A 626 -37.44 -4.10 -11.02
N GLY A 627 -37.48 -4.88 -9.95
CA GLY A 627 -36.30 -5.25 -9.19
C GLY A 627 -35.85 -6.67 -9.50
N TYR A 628 -34.60 -6.87 -9.81
CA TYR A 628 -33.96 -8.17 -10.00
C TYR A 628 -32.92 -8.42 -8.90
N LEU A 629 -33.06 -9.50 -8.14
CA LEU A 629 -32.13 -9.88 -7.09
C LEU A 629 -30.94 -10.67 -7.67
N GLY A 630 -29.81 -10.00 -7.86
CA GLY A 630 -28.57 -10.56 -8.38
C GLY A 630 -27.99 -11.66 -7.47
N ARG A 631 -27.10 -12.53 -8.02
CA ARG A 631 -26.42 -13.59 -7.23
C ARG A 631 -25.23 -13.03 -6.47
N GLY A 632 -25.46 -12.39 -5.33
CA GLY A 632 -24.43 -11.77 -4.50
C GLY A 632 -24.18 -10.29 -4.80
N GLU A 633 -24.97 -9.68 -5.69
CA GLU A 633 -24.82 -8.29 -6.12
C GLU A 633 -25.90 -7.35 -5.53
N GLY A 634 -26.86 -7.88 -4.77
CA GLY A 634 -27.98 -7.11 -4.26
C GLY A 634 -29.12 -6.95 -5.25
N LEU A 635 -29.97 -5.94 -5.06
CA LEU A 635 -31.15 -5.65 -5.85
C LEU A 635 -30.81 -4.71 -7.01
N ALA A 636 -30.91 -5.17 -8.24
CA ALA A 636 -30.76 -4.36 -9.45
C ALA A 636 -32.13 -3.84 -9.93
N VAL A 637 -32.29 -2.52 -10.00
CA VAL A 637 -33.53 -1.86 -10.42
C VAL A 637 -33.45 -1.47 -11.90
N HIS A 638 -34.41 -1.94 -12.68
CA HIS A 638 -34.55 -1.61 -14.11
C HIS A 638 -35.87 -0.91 -14.36
N THR A 639 -35.98 -0.16 -15.45
CA THR A 639 -37.29 0.26 -15.95
C THR A 639 -38.07 -0.95 -16.45
N ALA A 640 -39.40 -0.94 -16.32
CA ALA A 640 -40.23 -2.11 -16.66
C ALA A 640 -40.18 -2.49 -18.17
N ASP A 641 -39.79 -1.57 -19.01
CA ASP A 641 -39.61 -1.72 -20.47
C ASP A 641 -38.17 -2.06 -20.87
N CYS A 642 -37.26 -2.17 -19.91
CA CYS A 642 -35.84 -2.46 -20.18
C CYS A 642 -35.64 -3.83 -20.84
N GLY A 643 -35.06 -3.84 -22.03
CA GLY A 643 -34.78 -5.08 -22.78
C GLY A 643 -33.84 -6.05 -22.06
N VAL A 644 -32.95 -5.56 -21.18
CA VAL A 644 -32.10 -6.40 -20.30
C VAL A 644 -32.93 -6.95 -19.16
N GLY A 645 -33.74 -6.12 -18.50
CA GLY A 645 -34.64 -6.54 -17.44
C GLY A 645 -35.63 -7.60 -17.91
N LEU A 646 -36.28 -7.41 -19.05
CA LEU A 646 -37.23 -8.39 -19.63
C LEU A 646 -36.57 -9.74 -19.98
N LYS A 647 -35.35 -9.75 -20.51
CA LYS A 647 -34.58 -11.00 -20.78
C LYS A 647 -34.24 -11.73 -19.47
N LEU A 648 -33.87 -11.00 -18.41
CA LEU A 648 -33.63 -11.59 -17.11
C LEU A 648 -34.92 -12.17 -16.51
N GLN A 649 -36.05 -11.50 -16.68
CA GLN A 649 -37.36 -11.95 -16.18
C GLN A 649 -37.81 -13.27 -16.84
N GLN A 650 -37.55 -13.43 -18.14
CA GLN A 650 -37.84 -14.68 -18.85
C GLN A 650 -36.95 -15.84 -18.40
N LYS A 651 -35.72 -15.56 -17.93
CA LYS A 651 -34.76 -16.58 -17.56
C LYS A 651 -34.84 -17.00 -16.09
N ASP A 652 -35.10 -16.08 -15.17
CA ASP A 652 -35.03 -16.27 -13.70
C ASP A 652 -36.18 -15.48 -13.01
N SER A 653 -37.44 -15.79 -13.36
CA SER A 653 -38.62 -15.08 -12.84
C SER A 653 -38.77 -15.07 -11.32
N GLU A 654 -38.25 -16.13 -10.64
CA GLU A 654 -38.30 -16.26 -9.18
C GLU A 654 -37.43 -15.23 -8.42
N ARG A 655 -36.55 -14.54 -9.12
CA ARG A 655 -35.66 -13.51 -8.54
C ARG A 655 -36.17 -12.09 -8.73
N PHE A 656 -37.33 -11.94 -9.36
CA PHE A 656 -37.93 -10.64 -9.54
C PHE A 656 -38.79 -10.28 -8.34
N ILE A 657 -38.63 -9.06 -7.88
CA ILE A 657 -39.27 -8.50 -6.70
C ILE A 657 -40.01 -7.24 -7.13
N GLY A 658 -41.20 -7.03 -6.61
CA GLY A 658 -41.94 -5.78 -6.78
C GLY A 658 -41.18 -4.66 -6.06
N VAL A 659 -40.88 -3.60 -6.80
CA VAL A 659 -40.26 -2.38 -6.30
C VAL A 659 -41.06 -1.18 -6.78
N ASP A 660 -41.10 -0.12 -5.99
CA ASP A 660 -41.74 1.14 -6.37
C ASP A 660 -40.96 2.31 -5.76
N TRP A 661 -41.20 3.51 -6.29
CA TRP A 661 -40.57 4.70 -5.79
C TRP A 661 -41.29 5.25 -4.56
N SER A 662 -40.53 5.80 -3.62
CA SER A 662 -41.03 6.62 -2.53
C SER A 662 -41.59 7.95 -3.08
N ASP A 663 -42.58 8.53 -2.40
CA ASP A 663 -43.18 9.79 -2.78
C ASP A 663 -42.19 10.98 -2.77
N GLU A 664 -41.16 10.91 -1.92
CA GLU A 664 -40.11 11.95 -1.81
C GLU A 664 -38.72 11.30 -1.90
N PRO A 665 -38.15 11.20 -3.10
CA PRO A 665 -36.78 10.70 -3.24
C PRO A 665 -35.76 11.68 -2.65
N LEU A 666 -34.82 11.15 -1.85
CA LEU A 666 -33.87 11.94 -1.06
C LEU A 666 -32.57 12.28 -1.80
N ARG A 667 -32.41 11.84 -3.05
CA ARG A 667 -31.21 12.14 -3.85
C ARG A 667 -31.54 12.41 -5.32
N ASN A 668 -30.52 12.86 -6.08
CA ASN A 668 -30.60 12.94 -7.53
C ASN A 668 -30.18 11.61 -8.19
N PHE A 669 -30.72 11.35 -9.39
CA PHE A 669 -30.51 10.13 -10.16
C PHE A 669 -29.84 10.44 -11.50
N GLU A 670 -29.10 9.47 -12.03
CA GLU A 670 -28.42 9.62 -13.33
C GLU A 670 -29.41 9.40 -14.49
N ALA A 671 -29.40 10.31 -15.45
CA ALA A 671 -30.13 10.18 -16.71
C ALA A 671 -29.17 10.35 -17.89
N THR A 672 -29.37 9.53 -18.94
CA THR A 672 -28.63 9.70 -20.20
C THR A 672 -29.51 10.42 -21.22
N ILE A 673 -28.99 11.52 -21.78
CA ILE A 673 -29.66 12.27 -22.83
C ILE A 673 -28.79 12.38 -24.08
N SER A 674 -29.38 12.29 -25.27
CA SER A 674 -28.76 12.66 -26.53
C SER A 674 -29.17 14.08 -26.89
N VAL A 675 -28.21 14.92 -27.26
CA VAL A 675 -28.41 16.29 -27.70
C VAL A 675 -27.76 16.47 -29.07
N THR A 676 -28.59 16.60 -30.11
CA THR A 676 -28.16 16.90 -31.47
C THR A 676 -28.04 18.40 -31.65
N VAL A 677 -26.86 18.87 -32.01
CA VAL A 677 -26.55 20.30 -32.14
C VAL A 677 -25.95 20.62 -33.49
N VAL A 678 -26.18 21.86 -33.96
CA VAL A 678 -25.41 22.40 -35.09
C VAL A 678 -23.98 22.67 -34.61
N ASN A 679 -22.98 22.12 -35.32
CA ASN A 679 -21.56 22.21 -34.92
C ASN A 679 -21.00 23.61 -35.13
N THR A 680 -21.34 24.53 -34.23
CA THR A 680 -20.87 25.93 -34.22
C THR A 680 -20.02 26.23 -32.99
N LYS A 681 -19.10 27.20 -33.14
CA LYS A 681 -18.24 27.61 -31.99
C LYS A 681 -19.11 28.05 -30.79
N GLY A 682 -18.80 27.50 -29.62
CA GLY A 682 -19.49 27.84 -28.37
C GLY A 682 -20.81 27.12 -28.11
N VAL A 683 -21.27 26.19 -28.98
CA VAL A 683 -22.52 25.46 -28.76
C VAL A 683 -22.52 24.62 -27.50
N LEU A 684 -21.38 23.96 -27.20
CA LEU A 684 -21.26 23.17 -25.98
C LEU A 684 -21.36 24.03 -24.70
N ALA A 685 -20.80 25.24 -24.72
CA ALA A 685 -20.92 26.19 -23.62
C ALA A 685 -22.38 26.62 -23.39
N ARG A 686 -23.15 26.82 -24.48
CA ARG A 686 -24.57 27.13 -24.37
C ARG A 686 -25.40 25.98 -23.81
N VAL A 687 -25.14 24.75 -24.29
CA VAL A 687 -25.80 23.55 -23.76
C VAL A 687 -25.49 23.38 -22.28
N ALA A 688 -24.20 23.47 -21.89
CA ALA A 688 -23.77 23.37 -20.49
C ALA A 688 -24.39 24.49 -19.62
N GLY A 689 -24.46 25.72 -20.13
CA GLY A 689 -25.13 26.84 -19.45
C GLY A 689 -26.62 26.59 -19.25
N THR A 690 -27.32 26.02 -20.25
CA THR A 690 -28.75 25.67 -20.11
C THR A 690 -28.97 24.56 -19.08
N LEU A 691 -28.10 23.55 -19.04
CA LEU A 691 -28.12 22.48 -18.01
C LEU A 691 -27.89 23.05 -16.62
N ALA A 692 -26.87 23.90 -16.44
CA ALA A 692 -26.60 24.56 -15.17
C ALA A 692 -27.75 25.45 -14.68
N ASN A 693 -28.36 26.24 -15.59
CA ASN A 693 -29.55 27.07 -15.28
C ASN A 693 -30.78 26.24 -14.95
N SER A 694 -30.80 24.96 -15.31
CA SER A 694 -31.87 24.03 -14.99
C SER A 694 -31.56 23.20 -13.71
N GLU A 695 -30.59 23.62 -12.88
CA GLU A 695 -30.14 22.96 -11.65
C GLU A 695 -29.66 21.52 -11.87
N VAL A 696 -28.96 21.27 -12.97
CA VAL A 696 -28.49 19.95 -13.39
C VAL A 696 -26.99 19.90 -13.43
N ASP A 697 -26.39 18.88 -12.76
CA ASP A 697 -24.96 18.56 -12.82
C ASP A 697 -24.68 17.64 -14.01
N ILE A 698 -23.60 17.91 -14.73
CA ILE A 698 -23.11 17.09 -15.84
C ILE A 698 -22.08 16.12 -15.27
N ILE A 699 -22.39 14.81 -15.28
CA ILE A 699 -21.51 13.76 -14.78
C ILE A 699 -20.50 13.32 -15.84
N HIS A 700 -20.98 13.16 -17.09
CA HIS A 700 -20.15 12.71 -18.21
C HIS A 700 -20.65 13.28 -19.52
N VAL A 701 -19.73 13.57 -20.47
CA VAL A 701 -20.03 14.00 -21.82
C VAL A 701 -19.24 13.15 -22.80
N GLU A 702 -19.95 12.58 -23.77
CA GLU A 702 -19.36 11.86 -24.90
C GLU A 702 -19.71 12.64 -26.18
N MET A 703 -18.68 13.13 -26.88
CA MET A 703 -18.88 13.91 -28.10
C MET A 703 -18.89 12.98 -29.32
N GLY A 704 -19.97 12.95 -30.06
CA GLY A 704 -20.07 12.24 -31.33
C GLY A 704 -19.26 12.89 -32.44
N GLN A 705 -18.83 12.10 -33.42
CA GLN A 705 -18.20 12.62 -34.64
C GLN A 705 -19.23 13.42 -35.45
N ALA A 706 -18.83 14.59 -35.97
CA ALA A 706 -19.68 15.37 -36.85
C ALA A 706 -20.07 14.55 -38.09
N SER A 707 -21.38 14.36 -38.31
CA SER A 707 -21.89 13.75 -39.53
C SER A 707 -21.78 14.73 -40.71
N ALA A 708 -21.89 14.26 -41.96
CA ALA A 708 -21.72 15.03 -43.19
C ALA A 708 -22.69 16.24 -43.37
N GLN A 709 -23.50 16.59 -42.39
CA GLN A 709 -24.49 17.66 -42.40
C GLN A 709 -24.27 18.74 -41.34
N ASP A 710 -23.02 18.98 -40.90
CA ASP A 710 -22.69 19.96 -39.84
C ASP A 710 -23.45 19.81 -38.51
N ALA A 711 -24.09 18.68 -38.27
CA ALA A 711 -24.73 18.34 -37.01
C ALA A 711 -23.88 17.34 -36.22
N ALA A 712 -23.75 17.56 -34.91
CA ALA A 712 -23.07 16.66 -33.98
C ALA A 712 -24.07 16.14 -32.94
N GLU A 713 -24.05 14.82 -32.71
CA GLU A 713 -24.83 14.20 -31.66
C GLU A 713 -23.93 14.01 -30.43
N ASN A 714 -24.29 14.62 -29.32
CA ASN A 714 -23.52 14.52 -28.07
C ASN A 714 -24.37 13.83 -27.02
N THR A 715 -23.76 12.86 -26.32
CA THR A 715 -24.41 12.16 -25.22
C THR A 715 -23.95 12.75 -23.89
N PHE A 716 -24.91 13.11 -23.04
CA PHE A 716 -24.65 13.60 -21.69
C PHE A 716 -25.24 12.63 -20.67
N ILE A 717 -24.48 12.35 -19.63
CA ILE A 717 -25.01 11.73 -18.39
C ILE A 717 -25.15 12.88 -17.40
N ILE A 718 -26.37 13.11 -16.96
CA ILE A 718 -26.77 14.24 -16.12
C ILE A 718 -27.43 13.76 -14.82
N SER A 719 -27.38 14.58 -13.79
CA SER A 719 -27.98 14.31 -12.49
C SER A 719 -29.31 15.07 -12.35
N VAL A 720 -30.43 14.36 -12.25
CA VAL A 720 -31.79 14.93 -12.16
C VAL A 720 -32.54 14.38 -10.96
N ARG A 721 -33.55 15.10 -10.44
CA ARG A 721 -34.36 14.70 -9.30
C ARG A 721 -35.34 13.57 -9.65
N ASP A 722 -36.08 13.75 -10.73
CA ASP A 722 -37.17 12.87 -11.17
C ASP A 722 -37.44 13.03 -12.69
N LEU A 723 -38.41 12.29 -13.18
CA LEU A 723 -38.81 12.36 -14.59
C LEU A 723 -39.35 13.73 -14.99
N ASN A 724 -40.11 14.42 -14.14
CA ASN A 724 -40.66 15.77 -14.42
C ASN A 724 -39.55 16.81 -14.54
N HIS A 725 -38.52 16.70 -13.68
CA HIS A 725 -37.32 17.54 -13.77
C HIS A 725 -36.60 17.32 -15.10
N LEU A 726 -36.38 16.04 -15.49
CA LEU A 726 -35.76 15.69 -16.78
C LEU A 726 -36.55 16.25 -17.98
N GLU A 727 -37.89 16.14 -17.97
CA GLU A 727 -38.73 16.70 -19.04
C GLU A 727 -38.58 18.22 -19.17
N THR A 728 -38.48 18.90 -18.04
CA THR A 728 -38.25 20.37 -18.02
C THR A 728 -36.87 20.71 -18.60
N VAL A 729 -35.85 19.96 -18.26
CA VAL A 729 -34.49 20.09 -18.81
C VAL A 729 -34.49 19.90 -20.34
N LEU A 730 -35.09 18.80 -20.80
CA LEU A 730 -35.20 18.51 -22.25
C LEU A 730 -35.97 19.63 -23.02
N ARG A 731 -37.02 20.18 -22.41
CA ARG A 731 -37.75 21.30 -22.97
C ARG A 731 -36.91 22.57 -23.08
N ASN A 732 -36.12 22.87 -22.04
CA ASN A 732 -35.22 24.02 -22.05
C ASN A 732 -34.09 23.85 -23.07
N LEU A 733 -33.52 22.64 -23.20
CA LEU A 733 -32.50 22.31 -24.21
C LEU A 733 -33.05 22.50 -25.63
N LYS A 734 -34.30 22.04 -25.95
CA LYS A 734 -34.92 22.19 -27.24
C LYS A 734 -35.19 23.66 -27.60
N ARG A 735 -35.29 24.58 -26.63
CA ARG A 735 -35.41 26.02 -26.83
C ARG A 735 -34.07 26.74 -27.00
N THR A 736 -32.96 26.05 -26.75
CA THR A 736 -31.60 26.63 -26.84
C THR A 736 -31.20 26.79 -28.32
N PRO A 737 -30.76 27.97 -28.76
CA PRO A 737 -30.29 28.18 -30.14
C PRO A 737 -29.15 27.20 -30.49
N ALA A 738 -29.25 26.61 -31.70
CA ALA A 738 -28.35 25.59 -32.24
C ALA A 738 -28.54 24.14 -31.68
N VAL A 739 -29.49 23.90 -30.79
CA VAL A 739 -29.95 22.55 -30.46
C VAL A 739 -31.05 22.14 -31.43
N LEU A 740 -30.83 21.06 -32.17
CA LEU A 740 -31.78 20.49 -33.14
C LEU A 740 -32.76 19.53 -32.48
N ASN A 741 -32.24 18.67 -31.62
CA ASN A 741 -33.04 17.73 -30.85
C ASN A 741 -32.38 17.46 -29.48
N ALA A 742 -33.19 17.12 -28.49
CA ALA A 742 -32.76 16.61 -27.19
C ALA A 742 -33.76 15.57 -26.72
N GLU A 743 -33.26 14.36 -26.39
CA GLU A 743 -34.12 13.25 -25.99
C GLU A 743 -33.41 12.38 -24.94
N ARG A 744 -34.22 11.67 -24.13
CA ARG A 744 -33.71 10.68 -23.17
C ARG A 744 -33.34 9.41 -23.89
N ILE A 745 -32.17 8.81 -23.55
CA ILE A 745 -31.78 7.50 -24.00
C ILE A 745 -32.11 6.49 -22.90
N THR A 746 -33.14 5.66 -23.11
CA THR A 746 -33.54 4.59 -22.19
C THR A 746 -32.91 3.25 -22.52
N HIS A 747 -32.31 3.08 -23.72
CA HIS A 747 -31.69 1.82 -24.14
C HIS A 747 -30.35 2.10 -24.84
N ARG A 748 -29.24 1.74 -24.22
CA ARG A 748 -27.96 1.65 -24.93
C ARG A 748 -27.96 0.35 -25.75
N VAL A 749 -28.26 0.41 -27.05
CA VAL A 749 -27.92 -0.65 -27.98
C VAL A 749 -26.40 -0.72 -28.06
N ARG A 750 -25.78 -1.78 -27.49
CA ARG A 750 -24.38 -2.11 -27.74
C ARG A 750 -24.24 -2.48 -29.22
N GLY A 751 -23.97 -1.50 -30.05
CA GLY A 751 -23.68 -1.67 -31.46
C GLY A 751 -22.61 -0.70 -31.88
N GLN A 752 -21.43 -1.24 -32.17
CA GLN A 752 -20.31 -0.64 -32.87
C GLN A 752 -19.33 0.23 -32.06
N SER A 753 -18.44 -0.41 -31.26
CA SER A 753 -17.03 -0.08 -31.38
C SER A 753 -16.36 -1.25 -32.11
N LYS A 754 -16.19 -1.12 -33.40
CA LYS A 754 -15.19 -1.89 -34.15
C LYS A 754 -13.83 -1.34 -33.74
N SER A 755 -13.00 -2.31 -33.32
CA SER A 755 -11.54 -2.38 -33.37
C SER A 755 -10.87 -1.26 -34.21
N GLU A 756 -9.97 -0.51 -33.61
CA GLU A 756 -8.56 -0.44 -34.02
C GLU A 756 -7.66 -0.18 -32.81
#